data_9ee54b2dd5032670c7aae4eac34a2b07
#
_entry.id   9ee54b2dd5032670c7aae4eac34a2b07
#
_cell.length_a   1.000
_cell.length_b   1.000
_cell.length_c   1.000
_cell.angle_alpha   90.00
_cell.angle_beta   90.00
_cell.angle_gamma   90.00
#
_symmetry.space_group_name_H-M   'P 1'
#
loop_
_entity.id
_entity.type
_entity.pdbx_description
1 polymer ?
#
loop_
_entity_poly.entity_id
_entity_poly.type
_entity_poly.pdbx_seq_one_letter_code
_entity_poly.pdbx_strand_id
1 'polypeptide(L)'
;MTVPAATPLMKQYNRFKSKYPDAILLFRIGDFYETFGEDAVKASQILGIVLTKRANGAAAHIDLAGFPHHAIDTYLPKLVRAGYRVAICEQLEDPKLTKKLVKRGVTELVTPGVSINDKVLEVKENNFLGAIHFHDKKMGAAFVDISTGEFYLAEGDIEYVDKLLQNFNPSEIVILKNKVPMFKEHFGDKILLTTFEDWVFTTDYAYDLLIKHFQTNTLKGFGVEDMSYGIIAAGAALHYLHQTQNHKIQHINKLTRFEEEHYVWLDQFTIRNLELIYSHNENAVTLLQILDKTETPMGSRMLRKWMVLPLKERVMIEERLAIVKYFTEQREVADQMTQMLKQIGDLERLVAKIATSKINPRELLQLARSLRAVEAIKDQAQHIEHSELLRILEQLNPLVSLSQKLENEILDDPPVILNKGRVFRKGVDPELDELSSLAINSKTILADIQHREAIKTGITSLKIGFNNVFGYYLEVTNTHKNRVPEDWIRKQTLTNAERYITEELKDLETKILGAEEKILAIEARLFNELVIGLLEYISTIQLNARLIAKLDILLCFASVSIENNYTKPIFEEGTAIRIKNGRHPVIEKHLPFGEKYIANDLYLDNENQQIIIITGPNMSGKSALLRQTALIVLMAQMGCFVPAEAANLSIIDKIFTRVGASDNISTGESTFMVEMNETASILNNISNQSLILLDEIGRGTSTYDGVSIAWSIAEYLHEHKKHRAKVLFATHYHELNNMAEQFERIKNYHVSVKEINNKILFLRKLEPGGSEHSFGIHVARMAGMPAQVLYRAEKILENLESTRDQSQKIAEATPKDPGYQLSFIALDDPLLLDIKDQIIGIDIETLTPVEALMKLNDIKNLLTKKKK
;
A
#
# COMPACT_ATOMS: atom_id res chain seq x y z
N MET A 1 -29.12 35.72 26.97
CA MET A 1 -27.96 36.43 26.39
C MET A 1 -28.01 36.24 24.88
N THR A 2 -28.30 37.34 24.14
CA THR A 2 -28.34 37.33 22.67
C THR A 2 -26.92 37.10 22.18
N VAL A 3 -26.72 35.98 21.45
CA VAL A 3 -25.44 35.68 20.78
C VAL A 3 -25.12 36.85 19.82
N PRO A 4 -23.96 37.49 19.92
CA PRO A 4 -23.59 38.60 19.05
C PRO A 4 -23.70 38.18 17.58
N ALA A 5 -24.30 39.00 16.74
CA ALA A 5 -24.58 38.65 15.34
C ALA A 5 -23.29 38.49 14.54
N ALA A 6 -23.03 37.26 14.08
CA ALA A 6 -21.96 36.94 13.16
C ALA A 6 -22.08 37.71 11.83
N THR A 7 -20.97 38.08 11.20
CA THR A 7 -20.95 38.73 9.88
C THR A 7 -21.66 37.88 8.82
N PRO A 8 -22.23 38.47 7.75
CA PRO A 8 -22.87 37.71 6.67
C PRO A 8 -21.95 36.61 6.07
N LEU A 9 -20.66 36.88 5.96
CA LEU A 9 -19.66 35.92 5.50
C LEU A 9 -19.55 34.72 6.46
N MET A 10 -19.46 34.98 7.77
CA MET A 10 -19.37 33.89 8.77
C MET A 10 -20.67 33.09 8.87
N LYS A 11 -21.83 33.71 8.63
CA LYS A 11 -23.10 32.98 8.52
C LYS A 11 -23.06 31.99 7.33
N GLN A 12 -22.49 32.41 6.20
CA GLN A 12 -22.33 31.55 5.03
C GLN A 12 -21.33 30.41 5.32
N TYR A 13 -20.18 30.71 5.95
CA TYR A 13 -19.19 29.71 6.38
C TYR A 13 -19.83 28.68 7.32
N ASN A 14 -20.50 29.13 8.39
CA ASN A 14 -21.11 28.24 9.39
C ASN A 14 -22.20 27.35 8.77
N ARG A 15 -22.92 27.84 7.75
CA ARG A 15 -23.91 27.05 7.01
C ARG A 15 -23.26 25.89 6.27
N PHE A 16 -22.09 26.08 5.68
CA PHE A 16 -21.34 24.97 5.03
C PHE A 16 -20.68 24.08 6.08
N LYS A 17 -20.06 24.65 7.11
CA LYS A 17 -19.44 23.87 8.18
C LYS A 17 -20.43 22.94 8.88
N SER A 18 -21.67 23.38 9.11
CA SER A 18 -22.71 22.52 9.68
C SER A 18 -23.13 21.34 8.79
N LYS A 19 -22.91 21.43 7.46
CA LYS A 19 -23.14 20.32 6.54
C LYS A 19 -21.96 19.32 6.49
N TYR A 20 -20.75 19.81 6.78
CA TYR A 20 -19.52 19.03 6.76
C TYR A 20 -18.75 19.21 8.07
N PRO A 21 -19.33 18.76 9.21
CA PRO A 21 -18.78 19.04 10.54
C PRO A 21 -17.39 18.45 10.74
N ASP A 22 -17.13 17.25 10.16
CA ASP A 22 -15.90 16.49 10.31
C ASP A 22 -14.81 16.86 9.29
N ALA A 23 -15.12 17.77 8.33
CA ALA A 23 -14.16 18.19 7.31
C ALA A 23 -13.57 19.56 7.62
N ILE A 24 -12.30 19.75 7.32
CA ILE A 24 -11.67 21.08 7.29
C ILE A 24 -12.27 21.84 6.10
N LEU A 25 -12.93 22.98 6.37
CA LEU A 25 -13.55 23.75 5.31
C LEU A 25 -12.59 24.81 4.77
N LEU A 26 -12.10 24.60 3.56
CA LEU A 26 -11.32 25.58 2.79
C LEU A 26 -12.30 26.52 2.07
N PHE A 27 -12.46 27.71 2.58
CA PHE A 27 -13.49 28.66 2.13
C PHE A 27 -12.85 29.77 1.29
N ARG A 28 -13.21 29.84 0.00
CA ARG A 28 -12.64 30.81 -0.93
C ARG A 28 -13.08 32.24 -0.63
N ILE A 29 -12.12 33.12 -0.34
CA ILE A 29 -12.35 34.54 -0.12
C ILE A 29 -11.33 35.32 -0.97
N GLY A 30 -11.80 35.89 -2.07
CA GLY A 30 -10.91 36.54 -3.05
C GLY A 30 -9.85 35.58 -3.56
N ASP A 31 -8.59 35.90 -3.37
CA ASP A 31 -7.44 35.12 -3.83
C ASP A 31 -6.93 34.09 -2.80
N PHE A 32 -7.64 33.89 -1.67
CA PHE A 32 -7.24 32.98 -0.61
C PHE A 32 -8.29 31.90 -0.35
N TYR A 33 -7.83 30.73 0.08
CA TYR A 33 -8.62 29.81 0.87
C TYR A 33 -8.35 30.11 2.34
N GLU A 34 -9.43 30.44 3.06
CA GLU A 34 -9.40 30.72 4.49
C GLU A 34 -10.18 29.64 5.25
N THR A 35 -9.70 29.29 6.42
CA THR A 35 -10.38 28.38 7.35
C THR A 35 -10.44 29.04 8.73
N PHE A 36 -11.48 28.73 9.53
CA PHE A 36 -11.77 29.46 10.76
C PHE A 36 -11.94 28.52 11.96
N GLY A 37 -11.71 29.06 13.17
CA GLY A 37 -11.90 28.36 14.44
C GLY A 37 -11.01 27.13 14.59
N GLU A 38 -11.55 26.01 15.00
CA GLU A 38 -10.80 24.76 15.20
C GLU A 38 -10.12 24.26 13.91
N ASP A 39 -10.78 24.46 12.76
CA ASP A 39 -10.20 24.10 11.47
C ASP A 39 -8.93 24.92 11.19
N ALA A 40 -8.90 26.19 11.57
CA ALA A 40 -7.74 27.06 11.41
C ALA A 40 -6.56 26.59 12.27
N VAL A 41 -6.83 26.18 13.50
CA VAL A 41 -5.79 25.66 14.41
C VAL A 41 -5.19 24.37 13.84
N LYS A 42 -6.04 23.40 13.41
CA LYS A 42 -5.60 22.15 12.79
C LYS A 42 -4.80 22.40 11.52
N ALA A 43 -5.34 23.24 10.61
CA ALA A 43 -4.69 23.56 9.35
C ALA A 43 -3.33 24.25 9.58
N SER A 44 -3.24 25.21 10.52
CA SER A 44 -1.99 25.88 10.87
C SER A 44 -0.92 24.91 11.34
N GLN A 45 -1.26 23.96 12.22
CA GLN A 45 -0.34 22.95 12.74
C GLN A 45 0.18 22.00 11.65
N ILE A 46 -0.72 21.51 10.80
CA ILE A 46 -0.35 20.53 9.75
C ILE A 46 0.41 21.18 8.62
N LEU A 47 -0.01 22.37 8.18
CA LEU A 47 0.54 23.04 7.02
C LEU A 47 1.77 23.88 7.34
N GLY A 48 2.02 24.19 8.62
CA GLY A 48 3.08 25.11 9.05
C GLY A 48 2.82 26.56 8.63
N ILE A 49 1.53 26.98 8.50
CA ILE A 49 1.14 28.33 8.14
C ILE A 49 0.74 29.15 9.38
N VAL A 50 0.81 30.46 9.27
CA VAL A 50 0.55 31.38 10.39
C VAL A 50 -0.91 31.32 10.82
N LEU A 51 -1.15 31.13 12.12
CA LEU A 51 -2.47 31.28 12.73
C LEU A 51 -2.66 32.77 13.11
N THR A 52 -3.68 33.37 12.56
CA THR A 52 -4.05 34.79 12.81
C THR A 52 -5.45 34.88 13.40
N LYS A 53 -5.92 36.10 13.68
CA LYS A 53 -7.26 36.34 14.20
C LYS A 53 -8.00 37.34 13.31
N ARG A 54 -9.26 37.06 13.00
CA ARG A 54 -10.15 37.93 12.25
C ARG A 54 -11.27 38.46 13.12
N ALA A 55 -11.56 39.77 13.01
CA ALA A 55 -12.70 40.38 13.67
C ALA A 55 -13.99 39.85 13.06
N ASN A 56 -14.94 39.40 13.89
CA ASN A 56 -16.25 38.89 13.48
C ASN A 56 -17.39 39.81 13.94
N GLY A 57 -17.38 41.03 13.48
CA GLY A 57 -18.38 42.06 13.83
C GLY A 57 -18.39 42.35 15.35
N ALA A 58 -19.58 42.32 15.94
CA ALA A 58 -19.77 42.49 17.39
C ALA A 58 -19.38 41.21 18.18
N ALA A 59 -19.11 40.09 17.51
CA ALA A 59 -18.59 38.86 18.13
C ALA A 59 -17.09 38.99 18.33
N ALA A 60 -16.53 38.18 19.26
CA ALA A 60 -15.11 38.09 19.52
C ALA A 60 -14.31 37.70 18.27
N HIS A 61 -13.01 37.95 18.29
CA HIS A 61 -12.11 37.51 17.24
C HIS A 61 -12.14 35.97 17.08
N ILE A 62 -12.14 35.52 15.82
CA ILE A 62 -12.07 34.10 15.47
C ILE A 62 -10.71 33.76 14.88
N ASP A 63 -10.16 32.62 15.23
CA ASP A 63 -8.91 32.13 14.67
C ASP A 63 -9.05 31.91 13.18
N LEU A 64 -8.03 32.28 12.43
CA LEU A 64 -7.96 32.24 10.97
C LEU A 64 -6.62 31.69 10.53
N ALA A 65 -6.64 30.74 9.62
CA ALA A 65 -5.49 30.33 8.83
C ALA A 65 -5.87 30.31 7.36
N GLY A 66 -4.95 30.62 6.47
CA GLY A 66 -5.25 30.61 5.04
C GLY A 66 -4.01 30.66 4.19
N PHE A 67 -4.19 30.31 2.92
CA PHE A 67 -3.14 30.31 1.90
C PHE A 67 -3.70 30.78 0.55
N PRO A 68 -2.85 31.25 -0.38
CA PRO A 68 -3.30 31.68 -1.71
C PRO A 68 -3.96 30.53 -2.46
N HIS A 69 -5.08 30.79 -3.13
CA HIS A 69 -5.87 29.75 -3.79
C HIS A 69 -5.08 28.95 -4.84
N HIS A 70 -4.14 29.58 -5.55
CA HIS A 70 -3.31 28.91 -6.54
C HIS A 70 -2.31 27.92 -5.91
N ALA A 71 -2.15 27.94 -4.59
CA ALA A 71 -1.29 27.02 -3.85
C ALA A 71 -2.04 25.80 -3.27
N ILE A 72 -3.34 25.63 -3.63
CA ILE A 72 -4.15 24.50 -3.14
C ILE A 72 -3.48 23.16 -3.39
N ASP A 73 -2.87 22.98 -4.55
CA ASP A 73 -2.16 21.76 -4.92
C ASP A 73 -0.94 21.44 -4.05
N THR A 74 -0.45 22.41 -3.28
CA THR A 74 0.66 22.20 -2.34
C THR A 74 0.17 21.89 -0.93
N TYR A 75 -0.95 22.49 -0.52
CA TYR A 75 -1.45 22.42 0.85
C TYR A 75 -2.52 21.34 1.05
N LEU A 76 -3.43 21.14 0.08
CA LEU A 76 -4.46 20.10 0.13
C LEU A 76 -3.89 18.70 0.38
N PRO A 77 -2.85 18.25 -0.34
CA PRO A 77 -2.27 16.93 -0.12
C PRO A 77 -1.77 16.71 1.31
N LYS A 78 -1.20 17.73 1.94
CA LYS A 78 -0.72 17.64 3.32
C LYS A 78 -1.84 17.41 4.32
N LEU A 79 -2.98 18.07 4.15
CA LEU A 79 -4.16 17.88 5.01
C LEU A 79 -4.75 16.48 4.84
N VAL A 80 -4.88 16.03 3.59
CA VAL A 80 -5.48 14.72 3.28
C VAL A 80 -4.57 13.57 3.74
N ARG A 81 -3.25 13.66 3.51
CA ARG A 81 -2.27 12.69 4.01
C ARG A 81 -2.17 12.65 5.53
N ALA A 82 -2.50 13.75 6.21
CA ALA A 82 -2.63 13.77 7.66
C ALA A 82 -3.94 13.14 8.18
N GLY A 83 -4.75 12.52 7.28
CA GLY A 83 -5.98 11.82 7.64
C GLY A 83 -7.22 12.70 7.75
N TYR A 84 -7.17 13.96 7.29
CA TYR A 84 -8.32 14.87 7.38
C TYR A 84 -9.13 14.89 6.09
N ARG A 85 -10.45 14.98 6.24
CA ARG A 85 -11.37 15.33 5.15
C ARG A 85 -11.31 16.81 4.91
N VAL A 86 -11.34 17.23 3.65
CA VAL A 86 -11.24 18.64 3.26
C VAL A 86 -12.39 19.00 2.31
N ALA A 87 -13.26 19.92 2.73
CA ALA A 87 -14.32 20.46 1.89
C ALA A 87 -13.81 21.73 1.19
N ILE A 88 -13.80 21.71 -0.14
CA ILE A 88 -13.39 22.86 -0.96
C ILE A 88 -14.63 23.67 -1.33
N CYS A 89 -14.69 24.91 -0.84
CA CYS A 89 -15.81 25.80 -1.07
C CYS A 89 -15.38 26.94 -2.00
N GLU A 90 -15.91 26.92 -3.23
CA GLU A 90 -15.61 27.87 -4.29
C GLU A 90 -16.65 28.99 -4.43
N GLN A 91 -16.24 30.09 -5.06
CA GLN A 91 -17.12 31.17 -5.52
C GLN A 91 -17.80 30.71 -6.81
N LEU A 92 -19.16 30.70 -6.79
CA LEU A 92 -19.97 30.25 -7.94
C LEU A 92 -20.36 31.43 -8.85
N GLU A 93 -20.02 32.66 -8.48
CA GLU A 93 -20.30 33.88 -9.20
C GLU A 93 -19.04 34.74 -9.27
N ASP A 94 -18.89 35.52 -10.39
CA ASP A 94 -17.77 36.46 -10.48
C ASP A 94 -18.02 37.62 -9.47
N PRO A 95 -17.06 37.88 -8.56
CA PRO A 95 -17.12 38.97 -7.60
C PRO A 95 -17.30 40.35 -8.25
N LYS A 96 -16.84 40.52 -9.50
CA LYS A 96 -16.96 41.80 -10.23
C LYS A 96 -18.39 42.09 -10.72
N LEU A 97 -19.21 41.08 -10.89
CA LEU A 97 -20.58 41.19 -11.43
C LEU A 97 -21.63 41.31 -10.34
N THR A 98 -21.30 41.12 -9.06
CA THR A 98 -22.26 41.18 -7.96
C THR A 98 -21.91 42.24 -6.93
N LYS A 99 -22.95 43.03 -6.53
CA LYS A 99 -22.85 44.01 -5.43
C LYS A 99 -23.23 43.39 -4.07
N LYS A 100 -23.70 42.14 -4.07
CA LYS A 100 -24.08 41.38 -2.87
C LYS A 100 -22.96 40.43 -2.45
N LEU A 101 -23.17 39.73 -1.32
CA LEU A 101 -22.26 38.64 -0.91
C LEU A 101 -22.20 37.57 -1.99
N VAL A 102 -21.00 37.29 -2.49
CA VAL A 102 -20.76 36.30 -3.54
C VAL A 102 -21.32 34.95 -3.11
N LYS A 103 -22.09 34.31 -3.99
CA LYS A 103 -22.61 32.97 -3.78
C LYS A 103 -21.47 31.94 -3.85
N ARG A 104 -21.44 31.05 -2.86
CA ARG A 104 -20.44 30.00 -2.75
C ARG A 104 -21.11 28.64 -2.64
N GLY A 105 -20.37 27.59 -2.97
CA GLY A 105 -20.78 26.21 -2.82
C GLY A 105 -19.58 25.29 -2.60
N VAL A 106 -19.80 24.19 -1.89
CA VAL A 106 -18.83 23.12 -1.81
C VAL A 106 -18.83 22.40 -3.16
N THR A 107 -17.71 22.46 -3.87
CA THR A 107 -17.54 21.86 -5.20
C THR A 107 -16.93 20.46 -5.12
N GLU A 108 -16.18 20.18 -4.05
CA GLU A 108 -15.53 18.90 -3.85
C GLU A 108 -15.31 18.63 -2.36
N LEU A 109 -15.50 17.38 -1.96
CA LEU A 109 -15.07 16.86 -0.67
C LEU A 109 -13.95 15.85 -0.91
N VAL A 110 -12.71 16.23 -0.61
CA VAL A 110 -11.54 15.39 -0.75
C VAL A 110 -11.28 14.66 0.57
N THR A 111 -11.18 13.35 0.51
CA THR A 111 -10.92 12.50 1.68
C THR A 111 -9.76 11.54 1.41
N PRO A 112 -9.15 10.94 2.44
CA PRO A 112 -8.07 9.99 2.23
C PRO A 112 -8.44 8.84 1.29
N GLY A 113 -9.65 8.29 1.39
CA GLY A 113 -10.13 7.18 0.55
C GLY A 113 -10.69 7.62 -0.80
N VAL A 114 -10.96 8.92 -1.01
CA VAL A 114 -11.56 9.43 -2.24
C VAL A 114 -10.76 10.60 -2.78
N SER A 115 -9.73 10.30 -3.54
CA SER A 115 -8.89 11.31 -4.19
C SER A 115 -8.51 10.87 -5.61
N ILE A 116 -8.50 11.83 -6.54
CA ILE A 116 -8.02 11.67 -7.92
C ILE A 116 -6.77 12.55 -8.14
N ASN A 117 -6.39 13.33 -7.15
CA ASN A 117 -5.28 14.27 -7.25
C ASN A 117 -3.94 13.52 -7.11
N ASP A 118 -3.13 13.53 -8.16
CA ASP A 118 -1.81 12.85 -8.19
C ASP A 118 -0.86 13.29 -7.08
N LYS A 119 -1.02 14.51 -6.57
CA LYS A 119 -0.19 15.01 -5.46
C LYS A 119 -0.59 14.43 -4.09
N VAL A 120 -1.81 13.91 -3.97
CA VAL A 120 -2.30 13.17 -2.80
C VAL A 120 -1.90 11.72 -2.88
N LEU A 121 -2.04 11.14 -4.08
CA LEU A 121 -1.84 9.71 -4.34
C LEU A 121 -0.36 9.35 -4.45
N GLU A 122 -0.01 8.17 -3.95
CA GLU A 122 1.27 7.55 -4.27
C GLU A 122 1.19 6.91 -5.67
N VAL A 123 2.24 7.13 -6.47
CA VAL A 123 2.22 6.77 -7.91
C VAL A 123 2.09 5.25 -8.10
N LYS A 124 2.82 4.48 -7.31
CA LYS A 124 2.93 3.03 -7.42
C LYS A 124 1.96 2.26 -6.51
N GLU A 125 1.01 2.94 -5.88
CA GLU A 125 0.04 2.33 -4.94
C GLU A 125 -1.38 2.65 -5.34
N ASN A 126 -2.29 1.70 -5.05
CA ASN A 126 -3.72 1.95 -5.10
C ASN A 126 -4.17 2.76 -3.88
N ASN A 127 -5.28 3.48 -4.01
CA ASN A 127 -5.90 4.21 -2.92
C ASN A 127 -7.34 3.73 -2.72
N PHE A 128 -7.50 2.68 -1.93
CA PHE A 128 -8.81 2.09 -1.73
C PHE A 128 -9.64 2.80 -0.68
N LEU A 129 -10.90 3.02 -1.02
CA LEU A 129 -12.00 3.22 -0.10
C LEU A 129 -12.59 1.84 0.22
N GLY A 130 -12.67 1.47 1.50
CA GLY A 130 -13.36 0.28 1.97
C GLY A 130 -14.81 0.59 2.36
N ALA A 131 -15.67 -0.42 2.31
CA ALA A 131 -16.98 -0.39 2.98
C ALA A 131 -17.26 -1.75 3.60
N ILE A 132 -17.79 -1.77 4.81
CA ILE A 132 -18.04 -3.00 5.56
C ILE A 132 -19.46 -3.03 6.10
N HIS A 133 -20.13 -4.16 5.86
CA HIS A 133 -21.44 -4.49 6.42
C HIS A 133 -21.33 -5.70 7.34
N PHE A 134 -21.76 -5.54 8.60
CA PHE A 134 -21.79 -6.61 9.60
C PHE A 134 -23.18 -7.25 9.68
N HIS A 135 -23.23 -8.58 9.55
CA HIS A 135 -24.45 -9.34 9.77
C HIS A 135 -24.14 -10.67 10.47
N ASP A 136 -24.49 -10.80 11.74
CA ASP A 136 -24.20 -11.96 12.60
C ASP A 136 -22.76 -12.47 12.46
N LYS A 137 -22.58 -13.68 11.92
CA LYS A 137 -21.27 -14.31 11.68
C LYS A 137 -20.68 -14.03 10.32
N LYS A 138 -21.43 -13.38 9.41
CA LYS A 138 -20.99 -13.06 8.06
C LYS A 138 -20.83 -11.56 7.88
N MET A 139 -19.94 -11.18 7.03
CA MET A 139 -19.65 -9.78 6.68
C MET A 139 -19.60 -9.63 5.17
N GLY A 140 -20.08 -8.48 4.70
CA GLY A 140 -19.83 -8.01 3.36
C GLY A 140 -18.73 -6.96 3.37
N ALA A 141 -17.81 -7.04 2.44
CA ALA A 141 -16.75 -6.06 2.24
C ALA A 141 -16.71 -5.61 0.78
N ALA A 142 -16.45 -4.33 0.57
CA ALA A 142 -16.24 -3.77 -0.76
C ALA A 142 -15.05 -2.81 -0.74
N PHE A 143 -14.26 -2.81 -1.82
CA PHE A 143 -13.08 -1.98 -1.97
C PHE A 143 -13.11 -1.30 -3.33
N VAL A 144 -13.07 0.01 -3.36
CA VAL A 144 -13.10 0.79 -4.61
C VAL A 144 -11.95 1.79 -4.64
N ASP A 145 -11.21 1.82 -5.74
CA ASP A 145 -10.22 2.85 -6.02
C ASP A 145 -10.75 3.76 -7.13
N ILE A 146 -11.16 4.96 -6.74
CA ILE A 146 -11.69 5.97 -7.68
C ILE A 146 -10.64 6.44 -8.68
N SER A 147 -9.35 6.33 -8.35
CA SER A 147 -8.27 6.80 -9.23
C SER A 147 -7.95 5.83 -10.36
N THR A 148 -8.29 4.54 -10.23
CA THR A 148 -8.04 3.50 -11.22
C THR A 148 -9.31 2.88 -11.78
N GLY A 149 -10.44 3.03 -11.07
CA GLY A 149 -11.72 2.45 -11.43
C GLY A 149 -11.90 0.98 -11.02
N GLU A 150 -11.02 0.46 -10.17
CA GLU A 150 -11.15 -0.88 -9.61
C GLU A 150 -12.22 -0.93 -8.54
N PHE A 151 -13.09 -1.94 -8.61
CA PHE A 151 -14.15 -2.17 -7.64
C PHE A 151 -14.29 -3.65 -7.36
N TYR A 152 -13.98 -4.04 -6.13
CA TYR A 152 -14.04 -5.42 -5.63
C TYR A 152 -15.11 -5.55 -4.58
N LEU A 153 -15.73 -6.74 -4.53
CA LEU A 153 -16.62 -7.10 -3.44
C LEU A 153 -16.33 -8.52 -2.98
N ALA A 154 -16.54 -8.76 -1.70
CA ALA A 154 -16.34 -10.03 -1.05
C ALA A 154 -17.39 -10.26 0.05
N GLU A 155 -17.62 -11.52 0.38
CA GLU A 155 -18.48 -11.92 1.49
C GLU A 155 -17.83 -13.11 2.21
N GLY A 156 -17.71 -13.04 3.54
CA GLY A 156 -17.10 -14.07 4.34
C GLY A 156 -17.24 -13.84 5.84
N ASP A 157 -16.47 -14.55 6.64
CA ASP A 157 -16.36 -14.35 8.08
C ASP A 157 -15.42 -13.19 8.44
N ILE A 158 -15.28 -12.92 9.73
CA ILE A 158 -14.44 -11.84 10.25
C ILE A 158 -12.97 -12.04 9.85
N GLU A 159 -12.46 -13.27 9.91
CA GLU A 159 -11.06 -13.58 9.60
C GLU A 159 -10.76 -13.33 8.12
N TYR A 160 -11.70 -13.67 7.24
CA TYR A 160 -11.58 -13.41 5.82
C TYR A 160 -11.61 -11.91 5.50
N VAL A 161 -12.53 -11.15 6.10
CA VAL A 161 -12.60 -9.70 5.89
C VAL A 161 -11.39 -8.99 6.47
N ASP A 162 -10.86 -9.44 7.60
CA ASP A 162 -9.63 -8.89 8.17
C ASP A 162 -8.45 -9.01 7.20
N LYS A 163 -8.30 -10.17 6.54
CA LYS A 163 -7.28 -10.33 5.49
C LYS A 163 -7.47 -9.37 4.33
N LEU A 164 -8.71 -9.23 3.86
CA LEU A 164 -8.98 -8.32 2.75
C LEU A 164 -8.65 -6.88 3.13
N LEU A 165 -8.97 -6.46 4.35
CA LEU A 165 -8.59 -5.14 4.86
C LEU A 165 -7.08 -4.93 4.84
N GLN A 166 -6.32 -5.95 5.14
CA GLN A 166 -4.88 -5.88 5.16
C GLN A 166 -4.25 -5.94 3.76
N ASN A 167 -4.82 -6.74 2.87
CA ASN A 167 -4.35 -6.85 1.49
C ASN A 167 -4.64 -5.58 0.68
N PHE A 168 -5.84 -5.02 0.83
CA PHE A 168 -6.25 -3.81 0.14
C PHE A 168 -5.80 -2.53 0.85
N ASN A 169 -5.52 -2.60 2.16
CA ASN A 169 -5.06 -1.50 3.00
C ASN A 169 -5.83 -0.18 2.74
N PRO A 170 -7.16 -0.15 2.94
CA PRO A 170 -7.98 1.00 2.60
C PRO A 170 -7.61 2.22 3.46
N SER A 171 -7.52 3.38 2.82
CA SER A 171 -7.22 4.65 3.50
C SER A 171 -8.40 5.18 4.31
N GLU A 172 -9.60 4.69 4.02
CA GLU A 172 -10.84 5.08 4.67
C GLU A 172 -11.86 3.95 4.55
N ILE A 173 -12.70 3.76 5.58
CA ILE A 173 -13.76 2.74 5.59
C ILE A 173 -15.12 3.35 5.89
N VAL A 174 -16.08 3.02 5.05
CA VAL A 174 -17.52 3.33 5.24
C VAL A 174 -18.16 2.24 6.06
N ILE A 175 -18.85 2.61 7.12
CA ILE A 175 -19.47 1.70 8.07
C ILE A 175 -20.77 2.24 8.64
N LEU A 176 -21.64 1.35 9.08
CA LEU A 176 -22.83 1.68 9.81
C LEU A 176 -22.48 2.27 11.19
N LYS A 177 -23.08 3.41 11.56
CA LYS A 177 -22.74 4.20 12.75
C LYS A 177 -22.76 3.39 14.07
N ASN A 178 -23.74 2.52 14.25
CA ASN A 178 -23.87 1.69 15.46
C ASN A 178 -22.88 0.52 15.50
N LYS A 179 -22.16 0.23 14.41
CA LYS A 179 -21.17 -0.86 14.29
C LYS A 179 -19.72 -0.39 14.51
N VAL A 180 -19.49 0.90 14.73
CA VAL A 180 -18.15 1.44 14.99
C VAL A 180 -17.44 0.77 16.19
N PRO A 181 -18.09 0.55 17.34
CA PRO A 181 -17.44 -0.14 18.46
C PRO A 181 -16.98 -1.55 18.09
N MET A 182 -17.84 -2.31 17.41
CA MET A 182 -17.54 -3.66 16.94
C MET A 182 -16.37 -3.69 15.93
N PHE A 183 -16.34 -2.70 15.03
CA PHE A 183 -15.22 -2.57 14.10
C PHE A 183 -13.89 -2.35 14.83
N LYS A 184 -13.86 -1.43 15.80
CA LYS A 184 -12.65 -1.12 16.57
C LYS A 184 -12.17 -2.28 17.42
N GLU A 185 -13.09 -3.07 17.96
CA GLU A 185 -12.79 -4.27 18.72
C GLU A 185 -12.05 -5.34 17.88
N HIS A 186 -12.48 -5.54 16.63
CA HIS A 186 -11.93 -6.59 15.76
C HIS A 186 -10.74 -6.12 14.89
N PHE A 187 -10.76 -4.89 14.39
CA PHE A 187 -9.80 -4.38 13.38
C PHE A 187 -8.96 -3.20 13.88
N GLY A 188 -9.17 -2.76 15.14
CA GLY A 188 -8.43 -1.65 15.72
C GLY A 188 -8.98 -0.27 15.31
N ASP A 189 -8.24 0.79 15.66
CA ASP A 189 -8.67 2.19 15.55
C ASP A 189 -7.83 3.04 14.58
N LYS A 190 -6.91 2.41 13.85
CA LYS A 190 -5.95 3.12 12.99
C LYS A 190 -6.55 3.64 11.68
N ILE A 191 -7.64 3.02 11.22
CA ILE A 191 -8.25 3.35 9.92
C ILE A 191 -9.31 4.44 10.12
N LEU A 192 -9.33 5.43 9.23
CA LEU A 192 -10.35 6.47 9.23
C LEU A 192 -11.72 5.87 8.93
N LEU A 193 -12.70 6.09 9.82
CA LEU A 193 -14.07 5.60 9.65
C LEU A 193 -15.02 6.70 9.21
N THR A 194 -15.83 6.41 8.20
CA THR A 194 -16.97 7.21 7.77
C THR A 194 -18.26 6.48 8.10
N THR A 195 -19.18 7.15 8.79
CA THR A 195 -20.40 6.50 9.27
C THR A 195 -21.65 7.00 8.53
N PHE A 196 -22.55 6.06 8.25
CA PHE A 196 -23.87 6.34 7.72
C PHE A 196 -24.98 5.72 8.59
N GLU A 197 -26.20 6.16 8.35
CA GLU A 197 -27.40 5.66 8.97
C GLU A 197 -27.87 4.36 8.28
N ASP A 198 -28.75 3.60 8.94
CA ASP A 198 -29.20 2.24 8.58
C ASP A 198 -29.73 2.10 7.15
N TRP A 199 -30.42 3.11 6.64
CA TRP A 199 -31.05 3.06 5.32
C TRP A 199 -30.07 2.92 4.16
N VAL A 200 -28.81 3.38 4.32
CA VAL A 200 -27.76 3.21 3.33
C VAL A 200 -27.33 1.74 3.22
N PHE A 201 -27.41 1.00 4.33
CA PHE A 201 -27.02 -0.40 4.44
C PHE A 201 -28.20 -1.35 4.27
N THR A 202 -29.11 -1.06 3.35
CA THR A 202 -30.23 -1.93 3.01
C THR A 202 -30.01 -2.58 1.63
N THR A 203 -30.45 -3.82 1.47
CA THR A 203 -30.26 -4.57 0.21
C THR A 203 -30.90 -3.88 -0.96
N ASP A 204 -32.16 -3.45 -0.82
CA ASP A 204 -32.91 -2.81 -1.91
C ASP A 204 -32.25 -1.53 -2.39
N TYR A 205 -31.86 -0.66 -1.47
CA TYR A 205 -31.18 0.58 -1.80
C TYR A 205 -29.83 0.34 -2.50
N ALA A 206 -29.03 -0.57 -1.95
CA ALA A 206 -27.71 -0.90 -2.49
C ALA A 206 -27.81 -1.52 -3.89
N TYR A 207 -28.75 -2.45 -4.07
CA TYR A 207 -29.00 -3.12 -5.35
C TYR A 207 -29.46 -2.12 -6.42
N ASP A 208 -30.46 -1.28 -6.10
CA ASP A 208 -30.97 -0.26 -7.02
C ASP A 208 -29.88 0.74 -7.42
N LEU A 209 -29.04 1.16 -6.47
CA LEU A 209 -27.94 2.08 -6.73
C LEU A 209 -26.90 1.46 -7.69
N LEU A 210 -26.54 0.20 -7.48
CA LEU A 210 -25.58 -0.52 -8.31
C LEU A 210 -26.09 -0.77 -9.72
N ILE A 211 -27.34 -1.27 -9.89
CA ILE A 211 -27.90 -1.50 -11.23
C ILE A 211 -28.05 -0.19 -12.01
N LYS A 212 -28.42 0.90 -11.35
CA LYS A 212 -28.48 2.23 -11.95
C LYS A 212 -27.10 2.72 -12.40
N HIS A 213 -26.08 2.51 -11.57
CA HIS A 213 -24.72 2.92 -11.89
C HIS A 213 -24.15 2.13 -13.08
N PHE A 214 -24.30 0.80 -13.07
CA PHE A 214 -23.80 -0.07 -14.14
C PHE A 214 -24.72 -0.14 -15.36
N GLN A 215 -25.87 0.54 -15.31
CA GLN A 215 -26.88 0.54 -16.40
C GLN A 215 -27.30 -0.86 -16.82
N THR A 216 -27.53 -1.75 -15.84
CA THR A 216 -27.91 -3.16 -16.03
C THR A 216 -29.26 -3.44 -15.38
N ASN A 217 -29.91 -4.52 -15.78
CA ASN A 217 -31.16 -4.95 -15.14
C ASN A 217 -30.93 -5.89 -13.94
N THR A 218 -29.77 -6.56 -13.89
CA THR A 218 -29.39 -7.48 -12.80
C THR A 218 -27.88 -7.47 -12.60
N LEU A 219 -27.43 -7.91 -11.42
CA LEU A 219 -26.01 -8.05 -11.11
C LEU A 219 -25.44 -9.44 -11.49
N LYS A 220 -26.24 -10.32 -12.10
CA LYS A 220 -25.83 -11.68 -12.53
C LYS A 220 -24.62 -11.68 -13.44
N GLY A 221 -24.55 -10.72 -14.37
CA GLY A 221 -23.42 -10.58 -15.30
C GLY A 221 -22.06 -10.33 -14.63
N PHE A 222 -22.07 -9.85 -13.38
CA PHE A 222 -20.86 -9.64 -12.57
C PHE A 222 -20.53 -10.86 -11.67
N GLY A 223 -21.41 -11.89 -11.62
CA GLY A 223 -21.22 -13.07 -10.77
C GLY A 223 -21.38 -12.80 -9.27
N VAL A 224 -22.13 -11.78 -8.87
CA VAL A 224 -22.23 -11.31 -7.49
C VAL A 224 -23.64 -11.35 -6.90
N GLU A 225 -24.63 -11.87 -7.65
CA GLU A 225 -26.04 -11.87 -7.26
C GLU A 225 -26.33 -12.59 -5.94
N ASP A 226 -25.52 -13.59 -5.60
CA ASP A 226 -25.61 -14.41 -4.40
C ASP A 226 -24.94 -13.77 -3.17
N MET A 227 -24.25 -12.62 -3.35
CA MET A 227 -23.44 -11.98 -2.30
C MET A 227 -24.19 -10.81 -1.68
N SER A 228 -25.27 -11.08 -0.95
CA SER A 228 -26.17 -10.04 -0.42
C SER A 228 -25.48 -9.02 0.46
N TYR A 229 -24.60 -9.45 1.36
CA TYR A 229 -23.88 -8.54 2.28
C TYR A 229 -22.77 -7.78 1.55
N GLY A 230 -22.10 -8.40 0.58
CA GLY A 230 -21.16 -7.76 -0.30
C GLY A 230 -21.81 -6.66 -1.15
N ILE A 231 -23.01 -6.91 -1.68
CA ILE A 231 -23.81 -5.92 -2.41
C ILE A 231 -24.16 -4.72 -1.55
N ILE A 232 -24.56 -4.93 -0.29
CA ILE A 232 -24.84 -3.84 0.67
C ILE A 232 -23.58 -3.00 0.88
N ALA A 233 -22.42 -3.62 1.11
CA ALA A 233 -21.16 -2.92 1.28
C ALA A 233 -20.78 -2.12 0.01
N ALA A 234 -20.91 -2.73 -1.18
CA ALA A 234 -20.63 -2.05 -2.44
C ALA A 234 -21.56 -0.86 -2.69
N GLY A 235 -22.85 -1.00 -2.37
CA GLY A 235 -23.82 0.10 -2.42
C GLY A 235 -23.47 1.26 -1.50
N ALA A 236 -23.03 0.96 -0.28
CA ALA A 236 -22.60 1.97 0.68
C ALA A 236 -21.32 2.72 0.21
N ALA A 237 -20.35 2.02 -0.37
CA ALA A 237 -19.18 2.65 -0.99
C ALA A 237 -19.57 3.58 -2.13
N LEU A 238 -20.44 3.14 -3.04
CA LEU A 238 -20.91 3.93 -4.16
C LEU A 238 -21.74 5.15 -3.69
N HIS A 239 -22.58 4.97 -2.66
CA HIS A 239 -23.31 6.08 -2.03
C HIS A 239 -22.35 7.17 -1.53
N TYR A 240 -21.27 6.78 -0.85
CA TYR A 240 -20.27 7.71 -0.36
C TYR A 240 -19.56 8.46 -1.50
N LEU A 241 -19.21 7.78 -2.59
CA LEU A 241 -18.64 8.43 -3.77
C LEU A 241 -19.58 9.52 -4.32
N HIS A 242 -20.86 9.27 -4.37
CA HIS A 242 -21.83 10.28 -4.79
C HIS A 242 -21.95 11.46 -3.80
N GLN A 243 -21.88 11.21 -2.50
CA GLN A 243 -21.90 12.28 -1.47
C GLN A 243 -20.65 13.17 -1.50
N THR A 244 -19.51 12.63 -1.92
CA THR A 244 -18.25 13.39 -2.05
C THR A 244 -18.20 14.26 -3.31
N GLN A 245 -19.35 14.49 -3.97
CA GLN A 245 -19.51 15.27 -5.21
C GLN A 245 -18.86 14.61 -6.45
N ASN A 246 -18.51 13.32 -6.35
CA ASN A 246 -18.00 12.56 -7.49
C ASN A 246 -19.18 11.89 -8.23
N HIS A 247 -19.92 12.67 -9.01
CA HIS A 247 -21.05 12.16 -9.78
C HIS A 247 -20.64 11.54 -11.12
N LYS A 248 -19.47 11.91 -11.64
CA LYS A 248 -18.92 11.44 -12.91
C LYS A 248 -17.92 10.32 -12.66
N ILE A 249 -18.41 9.10 -12.40
CA ILE A 249 -17.58 7.92 -12.09
C ILE A 249 -17.82 6.78 -13.07
N GLN A 250 -18.04 7.10 -14.34
CA GLN A 250 -18.34 6.13 -15.41
C GLN A 250 -17.18 5.17 -15.68
N HIS A 251 -15.96 5.52 -15.27
CA HIS A 251 -14.80 4.64 -15.36
C HIS A 251 -14.85 3.47 -14.37
N ILE A 252 -15.68 3.55 -13.32
CA ILE A 252 -16.00 2.40 -12.47
C ILE A 252 -17.08 1.59 -13.18
N ASN A 253 -16.68 0.81 -14.16
CA ASN A 253 -17.60 0.11 -15.08
C ASN A 253 -17.67 -1.40 -14.81
N LYS A 254 -16.92 -1.91 -13.84
CA LYS A 254 -16.87 -3.32 -13.50
C LYS A 254 -16.91 -3.50 -11.98
N LEU A 255 -17.74 -4.46 -11.55
CA LEU A 255 -17.75 -4.99 -10.19
C LEU A 255 -17.13 -6.39 -10.22
N THR A 256 -16.07 -6.60 -9.45
CA THR A 256 -15.31 -7.84 -9.46
C THR A 256 -15.52 -8.60 -8.16
N ARG A 257 -16.03 -9.82 -8.24
CA ARG A 257 -16.08 -10.75 -7.12
C ARG A 257 -14.66 -11.15 -6.75
N PHE A 258 -14.35 -11.07 -5.47
CA PHE A 258 -13.08 -11.56 -4.94
C PHE A 258 -13.31 -12.97 -4.38
N GLU A 259 -12.60 -13.95 -4.95
CA GLU A 259 -12.70 -15.36 -4.58
C GLU A 259 -11.37 -15.83 -3.99
N GLU A 260 -11.43 -16.28 -2.73
CA GLU A 260 -10.26 -16.79 -2.02
C GLU A 260 -9.68 -18.06 -2.67
N GLU A 261 -10.52 -18.82 -3.36
CA GLU A 261 -10.16 -20.11 -3.96
C GLU A 261 -9.06 -20.02 -5.03
N HIS A 262 -8.93 -18.88 -5.69
CA HIS A 262 -7.95 -18.68 -6.76
C HIS A 262 -6.55 -18.25 -6.28
N TYR A 263 -6.43 -17.81 -5.01
CA TYR A 263 -5.19 -17.22 -4.50
C TYR A 263 -4.64 -17.96 -3.29
N VAL A 264 -3.31 -17.89 -3.13
CA VAL A 264 -2.63 -18.37 -1.93
C VAL A 264 -3.05 -17.53 -0.74
N TRP A 265 -3.40 -18.22 0.35
CA TRP A 265 -3.68 -17.53 1.59
C TRP A 265 -2.41 -17.05 2.25
N LEU A 266 -2.28 -15.74 2.40
CA LEU A 266 -1.27 -15.07 3.20
C LEU A 266 -1.99 -14.25 4.27
N ASP A 267 -1.70 -14.50 5.54
CA ASP A 267 -2.18 -13.65 6.62
C ASP A 267 -1.27 -12.41 6.79
N GLN A 268 -1.73 -11.45 7.60
CA GLN A 268 -0.95 -10.23 7.87
C GLN A 268 0.43 -10.50 8.43
N PHE A 269 0.50 -11.51 9.32
CA PHE A 269 1.74 -11.85 9.97
C PHE A 269 2.74 -12.36 8.94
N THR A 270 2.27 -13.18 8.00
CA THR A 270 3.09 -13.70 6.90
C THR A 270 3.57 -12.59 5.95
N ILE A 271 2.70 -11.67 5.52
CA ILE A 271 3.09 -10.53 4.68
C ILE A 271 4.16 -9.69 5.37
N ARG A 272 3.98 -9.43 6.66
CA ARG A 272 4.91 -8.66 7.49
C ARG A 272 6.22 -9.41 7.76
N ASN A 273 6.13 -10.67 8.20
CA ASN A 273 7.28 -11.46 8.61
C ASN A 273 8.19 -11.84 7.43
N LEU A 274 7.63 -11.98 6.23
CA LEU A 274 8.38 -12.17 4.98
C LEU A 274 8.86 -10.85 4.37
N GLU A 275 8.48 -9.70 4.95
CA GLU A 275 8.83 -8.37 4.44
C GLU A 275 8.50 -8.22 2.96
N LEU A 276 7.28 -8.61 2.56
CA LEU A 276 6.89 -8.61 1.15
C LEU A 276 6.77 -7.19 0.60
N ILE A 277 6.01 -6.33 1.29
CA ILE A 277 5.67 -4.97 0.84
C ILE A 277 6.15 -3.92 1.85
N TYR A 278 6.06 -4.24 3.16
CA TYR A 278 6.43 -3.35 4.26
C TYR A 278 7.47 -4.02 5.16
N SER A 279 8.34 -3.21 5.75
CA SER A 279 9.23 -3.61 6.83
C SER A 279 9.02 -2.71 8.04
N HIS A 280 9.23 -3.26 9.25
CA HIS A 280 9.23 -2.48 10.49
C HIS A 280 10.48 -1.60 10.64
N ASN A 281 11.56 -1.98 10.00
CA ASN A 281 12.79 -1.21 10.00
C ASN A 281 12.82 -0.29 8.79
N GLU A 282 12.91 1.01 9.01
CA GLU A 282 12.95 2.01 7.93
C GLU A 282 14.05 1.78 6.89
N ASN A 283 15.14 1.09 7.28
CA ASN A 283 16.28 0.77 6.42
C ASN A 283 16.25 -0.65 5.83
N ALA A 284 15.24 -1.46 6.13
CA ALA A 284 15.15 -2.80 5.60
C ALA A 284 14.53 -2.79 4.19
N VAL A 285 15.03 -3.66 3.34
CA VAL A 285 14.59 -3.81 1.95
C VAL A 285 13.57 -4.93 1.85
N THR A 286 12.46 -4.64 1.19
CA THR A 286 11.37 -5.59 0.97
C THR A 286 11.56 -6.41 -0.32
N LEU A 287 10.83 -7.53 -0.44
CA LEU A 287 10.81 -8.30 -1.70
C LEU A 287 10.32 -7.45 -2.88
N LEU A 288 9.31 -6.60 -2.64
CA LEU A 288 8.79 -5.69 -3.67
C LEU A 288 9.89 -4.79 -4.24
N GLN A 289 10.74 -4.21 -3.38
CA GLN A 289 11.83 -3.33 -3.83
C GLN A 289 12.89 -4.08 -4.67
N ILE A 290 13.06 -5.38 -4.45
CA ILE A 290 13.95 -6.23 -5.26
C ILE A 290 13.33 -6.55 -6.62
N LEU A 291 12.02 -6.82 -6.65
CA LEU A 291 11.33 -7.29 -7.86
C LEU A 291 10.77 -6.15 -8.72
N ASP A 292 10.42 -4.98 -8.13
CA ASP A 292 9.78 -3.89 -8.89
C ASP A 292 10.77 -3.14 -9.78
N LYS A 293 10.91 -3.63 -10.99
CA LYS A 293 11.57 -2.98 -12.12
C LYS A 293 10.58 -2.68 -13.24
N THR A 294 9.33 -2.50 -12.90
CA THR A 294 8.29 -2.13 -13.85
C THR A 294 8.50 -0.71 -14.38
N GLU A 295 8.20 -0.50 -15.64
CA GLU A 295 8.35 0.80 -16.31
C GLU A 295 7.09 1.67 -16.17
N THR A 296 5.93 1.05 -15.92
CA THR A 296 4.66 1.75 -15.79
C THR A 296 4.13 1.74 -14.35
N PRO A 297 3.47 2.82 -13.89
CA PRO A 297 2.81 2.82 -12.58
C PRO A 297 1.75 1.72 -12.43
N MET A 298 1.04 1.42 -13.51
CA MET A 298 0.03 0.35 -13.56
C MET A 298 0.65 -1.03 -13.32
N GLY A 299 1.82 -1.30 -13.93
CA GLY A 299 2.60 -2.51 -13.69
C GLY A 299 3.01 -2.65 -12.23
N SER A 300 3.53 -1.58 -11.62
CA SER A 300 3.92 -1.59 -10.20
C SER A 300 2.74 -1.87 -9.27
N ARG A 301 1.57 -1.23 -9.48
CA ARG A 301 0.34 -1.51 -8.71
C ARG A 301 -0.12 -2.96 -8.87
N MET A 302 -0.09 -3.48 -10.08
CA MET A 302 -0.47 -4.86 -10.35
C MET A 302 0.54 -5.85 -9.77
N LEU A 303 1.86 -5.58 -9.80
CA LEU A 303 2.89 -6.40 -9.17
C LEU A 303 2.68 -6.50 -7.66
N ARG A 304 2.37 -5.39 -7.00
CA ARG A 304 2.04 -5.37 -5.56
C ARG A 304 0.87 -6.30 -5.26
N LYS A 305 -0.19 -6.29 -6.09
CA LYS A 305 -1.31 -7.23 -5.94
C LYS A 305 -0.88 -8.68 -6.15
N TRP A 306 -0.10 -8.97 -7.19
CA TRP A 306 0.33 -10.34 -7.44
C TRP A 306 1.18 -10.90 -6.30
N MET A 307 1.90 -10.04 -5.59
CA MET A 307 2.73 -10.43 -4.45
C MET A 307 1.91 -10.86 -3.23
N VAL A 308 0.81 -10.17 -2.94
CA VAL A 308 -0.08 -10.51 -1.81
C VAL A 308 -1.18 -11.50 -2.19
N LEU A 309 -1.40 -11.70 -3.48
CA LEU A 309 -2.39 -12.60 -4.07
C LEU A 309 -1.72 -13.54 -5.11
N PRO A 310 -0.77 -14.39 -4.71
CA PRO A 310 -0.17 -15.36 -5.61
C PRO A 310 -1.21 -16.38 -6.07
N LEU A 311 -1.04 -16.92 -7.26
CA LEU A 311 -2.02 -17.84 -7.86
C LEU A 311 -1.89 -19.25 -7.26
N LYS A 312 -3.04 -19.96 -7.20
CA LYS A 312 -3.10 -21.41 -6.97
C LYS A 312 -3.33 -22.20 -8.27
N GLU A 313 -3.86 -21.58 -9.30
CA GLU A 313 -4.14 -22.25 -10.56
C GLU A 313 -2.88 -22.49 -11.38
N ARG A 314 -2.47 -23.74 -11.47
CA ARG A 314 -1.27 -24.17 -12.17
C ARG A 314 -1.18 -23.67 -13.61
N VAL A 315 -2.29 -23.77 -14.35
CA VAL A 315 -2.35 -23.36 -15.77
C VAL A 315 -1.98 -21.88 -15.92
N MET A 316 -2.56 -21.00 -15.09
CA MET A 316 -2.27 -19.57 -15.13
C MET A 316 -0.84 -19.23 -14.72
N ILE A 317 -0.26 -19.98 -13.77
CA ILE A 317 1.13 -19.83 -13.36
C ILE A 317 2.05 -20.26 -14.50
N GLU A 318 1.81 -21.39 -15.13
CA GLU A 318 2.61 -21.91 -16.25
C GLU A 318 2.55 -20.99 -17.48
N GLU A 319 1.40 -20.38 -17.77
CA GLU A 319 1.27 -19.34 -18.81
C GLU A 319 2.19 -18.14 -18.55
N ARG A 320 2.22 -17.64 -17.29
CA ARG A 320 3.12 -16.54 -16.92
C ARG A 320 4.59 -16.96 -17.08
N LEU A 321 4.95 -18.14 -16.54
CA LEU A 321 6.32 -18.68 -16.62
C LEU A 321 6.77 -18.94 -18.06
N ALA A 322 5.87 -19.31 -18.95
CA ALA A 322 6.17 -19.50 -20.37
C ALA A 322 6.53 -18.16 -21.04
N ILE A 323 5.77 -17.09 -20.77
CA ILE A 323 6.04 -15.76 -21.30
C ILE A 323 7.36 -15.20 -20.73
N VAL A 324 7.58 -15.35 -19.42
CA VAL A 324 8.85 -14.93 -18.77
C VAL A 324 10.03 -15.68 -19.43
N LYS A 325 9.90 -17.00 -19.67
CA LYS A 325 10.92 -17.79 -20.37
C LYS A 325 11.19 -17.24 -21.76
N TYR A 326 10.14 -16.95 -22.54
CA TYR A 326 10.27 -16.37 -23.86
C TYR A 326 11.10 -15.08 -23.83
N PHE A 327 10.81 -14.15 -22.93
CA PHE A 327 11.56 -12.92 -22.81
C PHE A 327 13.00 -13.09 -22.30
N THR A 328 13.26 -14.11 -21.49
CA THR A 328 14.65 -14.40 -21.08
C THR A 328 15.50 -14.96 -22.23
N GLU A 329 14.87 -15.67 -23.18
CA GLU A 329 15.52 -16.22 -24.37
C GLU A 329 15.60 -15.19 -25.52
N GLN A 330 14.57 -14.36 -25.70
CA GLN A 330 14.45 -13.34 -26.76
C GLN A 330 14.70 -11.90 -26.21
N ARG A 331 15.95 -11.66 -25.81
CA ARG A 331 16.34 -10.41 -25.12
C ARG A 331 16.09 -9.16 -25.95
N GLU A 332 16.36 -9.20 -27.25
CA GLU A 332 16.15 -8.05 -28.15
C GLU A 332 14.67 -7.63 -28.17
N VAL A 333 13.75 -8.59 -28.23
CA VAL A 333 12.31 -8.33 -28.19
C VAL A 333 11.92 -7.73 -26.84
N ALA A 334 12.44 -8.29 -25.73
CA ALA A 334 12.18 -7.79 -24.39
C ALA A 334 12.67 -6.34 -24.20
N ASP A 335 13.87 -6.03 -24.67
CA ASP A 335 14.45 -4.69 -24.59
C ASP A 335 13.65 -3.68 -25.43
N GLN A 336 13.24 -4.03 -26.65
CA GLN A 336 12.41 -3.19 -27.50
C GLN A 336 11.05 -2.91 -26.86
N MET A 337 10.37 -3.93 -26.35
CA MET A 337 9.10 -3.75 -25.64
C MET A 337 9.25 -2.88 -24.37
N THR A 338 10.31 -3.06 -23.64
CA THR A 338 10.63 -2.24 -22.45
C THR A 338 10.79 -0.76 -22.83
N GLN A 339 11.46 -0.45 -23.94
CA GLN A 339 11.59 0.93 -24.41
C GLN A 339 10.25 1.53 -24.85
N MET A 340 9.35 0.73 -25.42
CA MET A 340 8.00 1.18 -25.76
C MET A 340 7.16 1.44 -24.48
N LEU A 341 7.27 0.58 -23.46
CA LEU A 341 6.57 0.74 -22.20
C LEU A 341 6.94 2.04 -21.48
N LYS A 342 8.20 2.49 -21.57
CA LYS A 342 8.65 3.78 -20.99
C LYS A 342 7.90 4.99 -21.53
N GLN A 343 7.29 4.88 -22.72
CA GLN A 343 6.52 5.97 -23.33
C GLN A 343 5.07 6.00 -22.85
N ILE A 344 4.61 4.93 -22.18
CA ILE A 344 3.24 4.79 -21.73
C ILE A 344 3.09 5.46 -20.36
N GLY A 345 2.18 6.43 -20.26
CA GLY A 345 1.77 7.05 -19.02
C GLY A 345 0.80 6.18 -18.22
N ASP A 346 0.33 6.71 -17.11
CA ASP A 346 -0.65 6.04 -16.25
C ASP A 346 -2.06 6.07 -16.87
N LEU A 347 -2.35 5.12 -17.77
CA LEU A 347 -3.62 5.05 -18.47
C LEU A 347 -4.82 4.89 -17.54
N GLU A 348 -4.68 4.17 -16.40
CA GLU A 348 -5.75 4.00 -15.43
C GLU A 348 -6.15 5.35 -14.82
N ARG A 349 -5.19 6.13 -14.34
CA ARG A 349 -5.45 7.45 -13.75
C ARG A 349 -5.87 8.50 -14.78
N LEU A 350 -5.35 8.42 -16.01
CA LEU A 350 -5.79 9.29 -17.10
C LEU A 350 -7.28 9.06 -17.41
N VAL A 351 -7.72 7.81 -17.47
CA VAL A 351 -9.15 7.47 -17.67
C VAL A 351 -10.03 8.01 -16.55
N ALA A 352 -9.61 7.88 -15.29
CA ALA A 352 -10.35 8.44 -14.17
C ALA A 352 -10.49 9.97 -14.26
N LYS A 353 -9.43 10.66 -14.69
CA LYS A 353 -9.45 12.12 -14.92
C LYS A 353 -10.34 12.51 -16.11
N ILE A 354 -10.37 11.71 -17.17
CA ILE A 354 -11.30 11.90 -18.31
C ILE A 354 -12.74 11.81 -17.80
N ALA A 355 -13.09 10.71 -17.14
CA ALA A 355 -14.45 10.48 -16.63
C ALA A 355 -14.93 11.62 -15.70
N THR A 356 -14.05 12.09 -14.82
CA THR A 356 -14.34 13.16 -13.85
C THR A 356 -14.18 14.56 -14.42
N SER A 357 -13.80 14.71 -15.69
CA SER A 357 -13.51 15.98 -16.36
C SER A 357 -12.42 16.82 -15.67
N LYS A 358 -11.45 16.15 -15.05
CA LYS A 358 -10.29 16.75 -14.35
C LYS A 358 -8.99 16.65 -15.16
N ILE A 359 -9.04 16.07 -16.35
CA ILE A 359 -7.88 15.93 -17.22
C ILE A 359 -7.46 17.30 -17.78
N ASN A 360 -6.17 17.51 -17.95
CA ASN A 360 -5.61 18.72 -18.53
C ASN A 360 -5.06 18.47 -19.96
N PRO A 361 -4.76 19.54 -20.75
CA PRO A 361 -4.31 19.37 -22.14
C PRO A 361 -3.01 18.57 -22.30
N ARG A 362 -2.05 18.68 -21.37
CA ARG A 362 -0.81 17.89 -21.41
C ARG A 362 -1.06 16.42 -21.17
N GLU A 363 -1.99 16.09 -20.29
CA GLU A 363 -2.40 14.72 -20.00
C GLU A 363 -3.12 14.09 -21.20
N LEU A 364 -3.91 14.85 -21.94
CA LEU A 364 -4.50 14.36 -23.21
C LEU A 364 -3.44 14.03 -24.25
N LEU A 365 -2.41 14.86 -24.36
CA LEU A 365 -1.30 14.57 -25.27
C LEU A 365 -0.48 13.35 -24.79
N GLN A 366 -0.32 13.19 -23.47
CA GLN A 366 0.29 11.98 -22.91
C GLN A 366 -0.53 10.72 -23.23
N LEU A 367 -1.86 10.82 -23.20
CA LEU A 367 -2.74 9.73 -23.63
C LEU A 367 -2.49 9.37 -25.12
N ALA A 368 -2.42 10.37 -26.00
CA ALA A 368 -2.15 10.13 -27.42
C ALA A 368 -0.80 9.40 -27.62
N ARG A 369 0.26 9.88 -26.97
CA ARG A 369 1.59 9.23 -27.00
C ARG A 369 1.55 7.81 -26.47
N SER A 370 0.81 7.58 -25.39
CA SER A 370 0.63 6.24 -24.81
C SER A 370 -0.08 5.30 -25.80
N LEU A 371 -1.13 5.76 -26.48
CA LEU A 371 -1.84 4.97 -27.49
C LEU A 371 -0.95 4.63 -28.70
N ARG A 372 -0.07 5.52 -29.11
CA ARG A 372 0.94 5.22 -30.13
C ARG A 372 1.94 4.15 -29.67
N ALA A 373 2.38 4.20 -28.42
CA ALA A 373 3.24 3.16 -27.89
C ALA A 373 2.51 1.81 -27.83
N VAL A 374 1.21 1.80 -27.49
CA VAL A 374 0.36 0.60 -27.56
C VAL A 374 0.27 0.05 -28.99
N GLU A 375 0.17 0.92 -30.02
CA GLU A 375 0.22 0.53 -31.43
C GLU A 375 1.53 -0.18 -31.75
N ALA A 376 2.67 0.45 -31.41
CA ALA A 376 3.99 -0.12 -31.65
C ALA A 376 4.18 -1.48 -30.96
N ILE A 377 3.68 -1.63 -29.72
CA ILE A 377 3.72 -2.93 -28.99
C ILE A 377 2.85 -3.96 -29.71
N LYS A 378 1.66 -3.59 -30.16
CA LYS A 378 0.78 -4.50 -30.91
C LYS A 378 1.41 -4.98 -32.22
N ASP A 379 2.10 -4.11 -32.93
CA ASP A 379 2.77 -4.43 -34.20
C ASP A 379 3.87 -5.48 -34.03
N GLN A 380 4.47 -5.61 -32.82
CA GLN A 380 5.40 -6.70 -32.50
C GLN A 380 4.74 -8.09 -32.61
N ALA A 381 3.42 -8.19 -32.49
CA ALA A 381 2.71 -9.47 -32.63
C ALA A 381 3.01 -10.19 -33.93
N GLN A 382 3.33 -9.44 -35.01
CA GLN A 382 3.67 -10.02 -36.34
C GLN A 382 4.98 -10.82 -36.34
N HIS A 383 5.84 -10.61 -35.34
CA HIS A 383 7.18 -11.23 -35.25
C HIS A 383 7.29 -12.22 -34.10
N ILE A 384 6.19 -12.49 -33.39
CA ILE A 384 6.17 -13.35 -32.20
C ILE A 384 5.44 -14.64 -32.51
N GLU A 385 6.07 -15.79 -32.21
CA GLU A 385 5.48 -17.11 -32.39
C GLU A 385 4.96 -17.75 -31.09
N HIS A 386 4.94 -16.99 -29.97
CA HIS A 386 4.55 -17.49 -28.66
C HIS A 386 3.05 -17.27 -28.40
N SER A 387 2.26 -18.36 -28.32
CA SER A 387 0.79 -18.33 -28.27
C SER A 387 0.19 -17.52 -27.12
N GLU A 388 0.71 -17.66 -25.91
CA GLU A 388 0.20 -16.97 -24.72
C GLU A 388 0.50 -15.48 -24.78
N LEU A 389 1.67 -15.08 -25.32
CA LEU A 389 2.03 -13.68 -25.51
C LEU A 389 1.18 -13.06 -26.61
N LEU A 390 0.98 -13.75 -27.73
CA LEU A 390 0.11 -13.31 -28.82
C LEU A 390 -1.31 -13.00 -28.33
N ARG A 391 -1.90 -13.84 -27.48
CA ARG A 391 -3.23 -13.57 -26.88
C ARG A 391 -3.29 -12.23 -26.15
N ILE A 392 -2.21 -11.80 -25.50
CA ILE A 392 -2.16 -10.49 -24.82
C ILE A 392 -2.08 -9.38 -25.87
N LEU A 393 -1.20 -9.51 -26.86
CA LEU A 393 -0.96 -8.48 -27.87
C LEU A 393 -2.15 -8.26 -28.80
N GLU A 394 -2.83 -9.34 -29.20
CA GLU A 394 -4.01 -9.30 -30.07
C GLU A 394 -5.20 -8.56 -29.42
N GLN A 395 -5.36 -8.65 -28.11
CA GLN A 395 -6.39 -7.96 -27.36
C GLN A 395 -6.15 -6.45 -27.21
N LEU A 396 -4.92 -5.98 -27.44
CA LEU A 396 -4.61 -4.55 -27.41
C LEU A 396 -5.36 -3.83 -28.55
N ASN A 397 -5.96 -2.70 -28.24
CA ASN A 397 -6.62 -1.82 -29.19
C ASN A 397 -5.94 -0.44 -29.18
N PRO A 398 -5.11 -0.11 -30.16
CA PRO A 398 -4.31 1.10 -30.16
C PRO A 398 -5.12 2.39 -30.34
N LEU A 399 -6.42 2.31 -30.72
CA LEU A 399 -7.26 3.47 -30.95
C LEU A 399 -6.58 4.53 -31.86
N VAL A 400 -6.05 4.09 -33.01
CA VAL A 400 -5.21 4.89 -33.93
C VAL A 400 -5.89 6.20 -34.34
N SER A 401 -7.18 6.14 -34.71
CA SER A 401 -7.95 7.34 -35.08
C SER A 401 -8.02 8.37 -33.94
N LEU A 402 -8.13 7.90 -32.70
CA LEU A 402 -8.19 8.75 -31.52
C LEU A 402 -6.83 9.40 -31.26
N SER A 403 -5.73 8.62 -31.26
CA SER A 403 -4.39 9.16 -31.06
C SER A 403 -4.04 10.22 -32.09
N GLN A 404 -4.35 9.98 -33.37
CA GLN A 404 -4.16 10.94 -34.46
C GLN A 404 -5.01 12.19 -34.27
N LYS A 405 -6.28 12.05 -33.86
CA LYS A 405 -7.16 13.20 -33.59
C LYS A 405 -6.56 14.09 -32.50
N LEU A 406 -6.17 13.52 -31.37
CA LEU A 406 -5.60 14.27 -30.27
C LEU A 406 -4.29 14.99 -30.65
N GLU A 407 -3.41 14.34 -31.41
CA GLU A 407 -2.17 14.94 -31.89
C GLU A 407 -2.40 16.03 -32.93
N ASN A 408 -3.41 15.90 -33.78
CA ASN A 408 -3.75 16.91 -34.82
C ASN A 408 -4.47 18.11 -34.23
N GLU A 409 -5.23 17.96 -33.15
CA GLU A 409 -6.01 19.04 -32.57
C GLU A 409 -5.24 19.81 -31.48
N ILE A 410 -4.41 19.13 -30.67
CA ILE A 410 -3.70 19.71 -29.52
C ILE A 410 -2.28 20.14 -29.93
N LEU A 411 -1.80 21.26 -29.40
CA LEU A 411 -0.41 21.74 -29.59
C LEU A 411 0.59 20.76 -28.97
N ASP A 412 1.85 20.73 -29.43
CA ASP A 412 2.91 19.85 -28.93
C ASP A 412 3.31 20.14 -27.49
N ASP A 413 3.24 21.39 -27.05
CA ASP A 413 3.46 21.83 -25.67
C ASP A 413 2.31 22.72 -25.19
N PRO A 414 1.14 22.12 -24.89
CA PRO A 414 -0.01 22.86 -24.43
C PRO A 414 0.16 23.31 -22.97
N PRO A 415 -0.53 24.38 -22.52
CA PRO A 415 -0.51 24.79 -21.13
C PRO A 415 -1.18 23.74 -20.24
N VAL A 416 -0.75 23.65 -18.97
CA VAL A 416 -1.43 22.79 -17.98
C VAL A 416 -2.83 23.33 -17.64
N ILE A 417 -3.00 24.65 -17.64
CA ILE A 417 -4.25 25.31 -17.31
C ILE A 417 -4.80 26.01 -18.58
N LEU A 418 -6.05 25.67 -18.93
CA LEU A 418 -6.72 26.15 -20.16
C LEU A 418 -6.60 27.66 -20.41
N ASN A 419 -6.65 28.48 -19.36
CA ASN A 419 -6.62 29.94 -19.48
C ASN A 419 -5.22 30.56 -19.43
N LYS A 420 -4.15 29.79 -19.56
CA LYS A 420 -2.75 30.26 -19.52
C LYS A 420 -2.00 30.14 -20.86
N GLY A 421 -2.70 29.97 -21.95
CA GLY A 421 -2.10 29.90 -23.28
C GLY A 421 -3.00 29.14 -24.24
N ARG A 422 -2.53 28.97 -25.45
CA ARG A 422 -3.24 28.25 -26.49
C ARG A 422 -3.12 26.75 -26.32
N VAL A 423 -4.25 26.07 -26.54
CA VAL A 423 -4.36 24.62 -26.45
C VAL A 423 -4.43 23.96 -27.82
N PHE A 424 -5.21 24.55 -28.73
CA PHE A 424 -5.50 23.94 -30.01
C PHE A 424 -4.60 24.43 -31.15
N ARG A 425 -4.33 23.51 -32.09
CA ARG A 425 -3.63 23.83 -33.34
C ARG A 425 -4.51 24.67 -34.27
N LYS A 426 -3.86 25.34 -35.22
CA LYS A 426 -4.55 26.04 -36.28
C LYS A 426 -5.31 25.03 -37.17
N GLY A 427 -6.55 25.37 -37.57
CA GLY A 427 -7.40 24.54 -38.41
C GLY A 427 -8.43 23.71 -37.65
N VAL A 428 -8.48 23.75 -36.32
CA VAL A 428 -9.46 23.05 -35.49
C VAL A 428 -10.81 23.79 -35.53
N ASP A 429 -10.81 25.10 -35.36
CA ASP A 429 -12.00 25.94 -35.37
C ASP A 429 -11.72 27.26 -36.10
N PRO A 430 -12.50 27.60 -37.15
CA PRO A 430 -12.26 28.81 -37.94
C PRO A 430 -12.39 30.11 -37.13
N GLU A 431 -13.33 30.20 -36.19
CA GLU A 431 -13.53 31.38 -35.34
C GLU A 431 -12.34 31.57 -34.40
N LEU A 432 -11.84 30.47 -33.83
CA LEU A 432 -10.63 30.48 -32.99
C LEU A 432 -9.41 30.95 -33.77
N ASP A 433 -9.27 30.55 -35.03
CA ASP A 433 -8.16 30.93 -35.90
C ASP A 433 -8.20 32.43 -36.24
N GLU A 434 -9.38 32.94 -36.56
CA GLU A 434 -9.60 34.37 -36.85
C GLU A 434 -9.26 35.25 -35.63
N LEU A 435 -9.84 34.94 -34.49
CA LEU A 435 -9.62 35.69 -33.24
C LEU A 435 -8.14 35.60 -32.80
N SER A 436 -7.54 34.48 -33.01
CA SER A 436 -6.13 34.25 -32.68
C SER A 436 -5.19 35.04 -33.57
N SER A 437 -5.55 35.17 -34.85
CA SER A 437 -4.80 36.01 -35.82
C SER A 437 -4.91 37.48 -35.43
N LEU A 438 -6.12 37.92 -35.00
CA LEU A 438 -6.31 39.27 -34.46
C LEU A 438 -5.47 39.53 -33.21
N ALA A 439 -5.41 38.60 -32.26
CA ALA A 439 -4.64 38.74 -31.01
C ALA A 439 -3.12 38.81 -31.30
N ILE A 440 -2.60 38.03 -32.26
CA ILE A 440 -1.18 38.07 -32.68
C ILE A 440 -0.87 39.37 -33.42
N ASN A 441 -1.71 39.76 -34.39
CA ASN A 441 -1.50 40.97 -35.17
C ASN A 441 -1.63 42.24 -34.32
N SER A 442 -2.35 42.18 -33.17
CA SER A 442 -2.47 43.31 -32.25
C SER A 442 -1.13 43.77 -31.70
N LYS A 443 -0.18 42.88 -31.47
CA LYS A 443 1.21 43.25 -31.05
C LYS A 443 1.94 44.05 -32.12
N THR A 444 1.77 43.65 -33.36
CA THR A 444 2.35 44.38 -34.51
C THR A 444 1.67 45.72 -34.65
N ILE A 445 0.33 45.79 -34.57
CA ILE A 445 -0.43 47.03 -34.65
C ILE A 445 -0.04 47.99 -33.52
N LEU A 446 0.10 47.48 -32.27
CA LEU A 446 0.57 48.28 -31.15
C LEU A 446 1.99 48.82 -31.37
N ALA A 447 2.91 48.02 -31.92
CA ALA A 447 4.26 48.47 -32.28
C ALA A 447 4.23 49.56 -33.41
N ASP A 448 3.35 49.38 -34.39
CA ASP A 448 3.15 50.37 -35.49
C ASP A 448 2.55 51.65 -34.95
N ILE A 449 1.58 51.61 -34.06
CA ILE A 449 1.01 52.78 -33.36
C ILE A 449 2.12 53.45 -32.54
N GLN A 450 2.89 52.71 -31.77
CA GLN A 450 4.02 53.27 -31.01
C GLN A 450 5.01 53.99 -31.93
N HIS A 451 5.39 53.39 -33.02
CA HIS A 451 6.35 53.95 -33.97
C HIS A 451 5.77 55.16 -34.65
N ARG A 452 4.56 55.14 -35.15
CA ARG A 452 3.86 56.24 -35.79
C ARG A 452 3.71 57.42 -34.84
N GLU A 453 3.23 57.19 -33.61
CA GLU A 453 3.06 58.26 -32.63
C GLU A 453 4.40 58.81 -32.12
N ALA A 454 5.45 57.99 -32.07
CA ALA A 454 6.80 58.43 -31.76
C ALA A 454 7.36 59.39 -32.82
N ILE A 455 7.11 59.08 -34.12
CA ILE A 455 7.49 59.98 -35.23
C ILE A 455 6.67 61.29 -35.20
N LYS A 456 5.34 61.18 -35.07
CA LYS A 456 4.44 62.32 -35.03
C LYS A 456 4.75 63.32 -33.90
N THR A 457 5.11 62.82 -32.73
CA THR A 457 5.38 63.64 -31.54
C THR A 457 6.87 64.02 -31.38
N GLY A 458 7.76 63.31 -32.07
CA GLY A 458 9.22 63.41 -31.91
C GLY A 458 9.70 62.86 -30.54
N ILE A 459 8.93 62.02 -29.90
CA ILE A 459 9.24 61.38 -28.60
C ILE A 459 9.85 59.99 -28.85
N THR A 460 11.16 59.90 -28.92
CA THR A 460 11.84 58.65 -29.22
C THR A 460 11.78 57.60 -28.06
N SER A 461 11.48 58.06 -26.85
CA SER A 461 11.35 57.22 -25.65
C SER A 461 9.90 56.77 -25.39
N LEU A 462 8.98 56.95 -26.33
CA LEU A 462 7.57 56.57 -26.19
C LEU A 462 7.44 55.07 -26.05
N LYS A 463 6.70 54.61 -25.07
CA LYS A 463 6.42 53.17 -24.83
C LYS A 463 4.93 52.97 -24.73
N ILE A 464 4.43 51.84 -25.31
CA ILE A 464 3.10 51.34 -25.01
C ILE A 464 3.22 50.31 -23.89
N GLY A 465 2.42 50.45 -22.84
CA GLY A 465 2.30 49.51 -21.72
C GLY A 465 0.85 49.14 -21.48
N PHE A 466 0.62 48.11 -20.70
CA PHE A 466 -0.71 47.67 -20.28
C PHE A 466 -0.83 47.73 -18.76
N ASN A 467 -1.98 48.16 -18.28
CA ASN A 467 -2.34 48.20 -16.85
C ASN A 467 -3.76 47.66 -16.67
N ASN A 468 -3.97 46.77 -15.69
CA ASN A 468 -5.28 46.16 -15.45
C ASN A 468 -6.40 47.13 -15.08
N VAL A 469 -6.07 48.38 -14.67
CA VAL A 469 -7.03 49.38 -14.26
C VAL A 469 -7.39 50.34 -15.42
N PHE A 470 -6.42 50.67 -16.28
CA PHE A 470 -6.53 51.69 -17.32
C PHE A 470 -6.40 51.15 -18.75
N GLY A 471 -6.05 49.88 -18.93
CA GLY A 471 -5.85 49.26 -20.20
C GLY A 471 -4.49 49.62 -20.85
N TYR A 472 -4.45 49.67 -22.18
CA TYR A 472 -3.27 50.07 -22.92
C TYR A 472 -3.06 51.57 -22.81
N TYR A 473 -1.79 52.00 -22.58
CA TYR A 473 -1.43 53.40 -22.44
C TYR A 473 -0.08 53.69 -23.10
N LEU A 474 0.06 54.96 -23.52
CA LEU A 474 1.32 55.53 -23.97
C LEU A 474 2.02 56.14 -22.77
N GLU A 475 3.24 55.72 -22.47
CA GLU A 475 4.06 56.25 -21.40
C GLU A 475 5.08 57.26 -21.95
N VAL A 476 4.99 58.48 -21.45
CA VAL A 476 5.85 59.62 -21.81
C VAL A 476 6.63 60.06 -20.59
N THR A 477 7.96 60.08 -20.73
CA THR A 477 8.83 60.63 -19.68
C THR A 477 8.61 62.12 -19.47
N ASN A 478 8.76 62.63 -18.24
CA ASN A 478 8.54 64.04 -17.91
C ASN A 478 9.34 65.03 -18.75
N THR A 479 10.46 64.60 -19.32
CA THR A 479 11.31 65.41 -20.23
C THR A 479 10.64 65.78 -21.53
N HIS A 480 9.62 65.01 -21.97
CA HIS A 480 8.93 65.19 -23.21
C HIS A 480 7.45 65.59 -23.09
N LYS A 481 7.00 65.91 -21.88
CA LYS A 481 5.63 66.26 -21.55
C LYS A 481 5.05 67.39 -22.41
N ASN A 482 5.87 68.40 -22.79
CA ASN A 482 5.43 69.55 -23.62
C ASN A 482 5.20 69.19 -25.13
N ARG A 483 5.52 67.93 -25.53
CA ARG A 483 5.35 67.44 -26.91
C ARG A 483 4.12 66.55 -27.08
N VAL A 484 3.38 66.35 -25.98
CA VAL A 484 2.18 65.53 -26.02
C VAL A 484 1.04 66.29 -26.74
N PRO A 485 0.39 65.66 -27.73
CA PRO A 485 -0.75 66.25 -28.45
C PRO A 485 -1.95 66.46 -27.51
N GLU A 486 -2.78 67.45 -27.83
CA GLU A 486 -3.97 67.80 -27.04
C GLU A 486 -5.05 66.72 -27.09
N ASP A 487 -5.06 65.93 -28.15
CA ASP A 487 -5.97 64.79 -28.32
C ASP A 487 -5.64 63.57 -27.42
N TRP A 488 -4.52 63.57 -26.74
CA TRP A 488 -4.19 62.49 -25.82
C TRP A 488 -4.77 62.72 -24.41
N ILE A 489 -5.55 61.76 -23.92
CA ILE A 489 -6.20 61.86 -22.61
C ILE A 489 -5.23 61.34 -21.53
N ARG A 490 -4.82 62.23 -20.61
CA ARG A 490 -3.99 61.84 -19.45
C ARG A 490 -4.79 61.00 -18.43
N LYS A 491 -4.29 59.86 -18.07
CA LYS A 491 -4.90 58.93 -17.12
C LYS A 491 -4.16 58.81 -15.78
N GLN A 492 -2.82 58.86 -15.81
CA GLN A 492 -2.03 58.71 -14.59
C GLN A 492 -0.73 59.53 -14.68
N THR A 493 -0.40 60.17 -13.58
CA THR A 493 0.92 60.84 -13.37
C THR A 493 1.75 59.99 -12.43
N LEU A 494 2.94 59.63 -12.84
CA LEU A 494 3.97 58.95 -12.08
C LEU A 494 5.10 59.92 -11.74
N THR A 495 6.00 59.53 -10.87
CA THR A 495 7.14 60.33 -10.45
C THR A 495 8.03 60.78 -11.65
N ASN A 496 8.26 59.88 -12.62
CA ASN A 496 9.15 60.10 -13.73
C ASN A 496 8.52 60.07 -15.11
N ALA A 497 7.20 59.83 -15.21
CA ALA A 497 6.47 59.71 -16.45
C ALA A 497 4.99 60.03 -16.30
N GLU A 498 4.31 60.30 -17.40
CA GLU A 498 2.86 60.41 -17.47
C GLU A 498 2.32 59.38 -18.46
N ARG A 499 1.10 58.89 -18.19
CA ARG A 499 0.43 57.88 -18.98
C ARG A 499 -0.79 58.46 -19.67
N TYR A 500 -0.90 58.21 -20.95
CA TYR A 500 -1.93 58.77 -21.85
C TYR A 500 -2.66 57.66 -22.59
N ILE A 501 -3.90 57.93 -23.00
CA ILE A 501 -4.69 57.04 -23.83
C ILE A 501 -5.15 57.86 -25.05
N THR A 502 -5.13 57.18 -26.22
CA THR A 502 -5.74 57.69 -27.45
C THR A 502 -7.03 56.96 -27.76
N GLU A 503 -7.92 57.52 -28.53
CA GLU A 503 -9.17 56.87 -28.94
C GLU A 503 -8.91 55.60 -29.74
N GLU A 504 -7.93 55.63 -30.64
CA GLU A 504 -7.50 54.47 -31.41
C GLU A 504 -6.96 53.32 -30.51
N LEU A 505 -6.20 53.67 -29.46
CA LEU A 505 -5.68 52.71 -28.53
C LEU A 505 -6.80 52.07 -27.70
N LYS A 506 -7.83 52.82 -27.34
CA LYS A 506 -8.99 52.35 -26.61
C LYS A 506 -9.88 51.43 -27.45
N ASP A 507 -10.08 51.77 -28.74
CA ASP A 507 -10.84 50.93 -29.67
C ASP A 507 -10.09 49.58 -29.94
N LEU A 508 -8.79 49.65 -30.10
CA LEU A 508 -7.95 48.46 -30.23
C LEU A 508 -7.98 47.60 -28.99
N GLU A 509 -7.90 48.20 -27.80
CA GLU A 509 -8.06 47.53 -26.52
C GLU A 509 -9.37 46.76 -26.41
N THR A 510 -10.49 47.40 -26.74
CA THR A 510 -11.81 46.78 -26.72
C THR A 510 -11.88 45.57 -27.64
N LYS A 511 -11.25 45.63 -28.81
CA LYS A 511 -11.15 44.53 -29.77
C LYS A 511 -10.28 43.39 -29.24
N ILE A 512 -9.11 43.70 -28.66
CA ILE A 512 -8.15 42.71 -28.14
C ILE A 512 -8.75 42.00 -26.95
N LEU A 513 -9.24 42.71 -25.93
CA LEU A 513 -9.83 42.10 -24.71
C LEU A 513 -11.06 41.28 -25.07
N GLY A 514 -11.93 41.76 -25.94
CA GLY A 514 -13.04 40.98 -26.41
C GLY A 514 -12.65 39.73 -27.22
N ALA A 515 -11.52 39.77 -27.95
CA ALA A 515 -11.00 38.61 -28.65
C ALA A 515 -10.38 37.57 -27.65
N GLU A 516 -9.62 38.04 -26.69
CA GLU A 516 -9.04 37.15 -25.64
C GLU A 516 -10.09 36.41 -24.83
N GLU A 517 -11.14 37.10 -24.36
CA GLU A 517 -12.25 36.46 -23.64
C GLU A 517 -12.99 35.42 -24.51
N LYS A 518 -13.22 35.73 -25.78
CA LYS A 518 -13.83 34.80 -26.74
C LYS A 518 -12.96 33.59 -27.02
N ILE A 519 -11.64 33.79 -27.22
CA ILE A 519 -10.68 32.71 -27.39
C ILE A 519 -10.76 31.74 -26.23
N LEU A 520 -10.70 32.25 -24.99
CA LEU A 520 -10.80 31.40 -23.78
C LEU A 520 -12.11 30.63 -23.71
N ALA A 521 -13.21 31.26 -24.06
CA ALA A 521 -14.54 30.62 -24.08
C ALA A 521 -14.62 29.50 -25.14
N ILE A 522 -14.09 29.74 -26.35
CA ILE A 522 -14.08 28.76 -27.45
C ILE A 522 -13.15 27.59 -27.08
N GLU A 523 -11.93 27.87 -26.60
CA GLU A 523 -11.01 26.83 -26.18
C GLU A 523 -11.57 25.96 -25.04
N ALA A 524 -12.24 26.57 -24.06
CA ALA A 524 -12.90 25.83 -23.00
C ALA A 524 -14.03 24.93 -23.52
N ARG A 525 -14.84 25.45 -24.49
CA ARG A 525 -15.90 24.66 -25.14
C ARG A 525 -15.31 23.48 -25.92
N LEU A 526 -14.37 23.73 -26.80
CA LEU A 526 -13.74 22.70 -27.63
C LEU A 526 -13.06 21.63 -26.77
N PHE A 527 -12.35 22.05 -25.72
CA PHE A 527 -11.73 21.12 -24.79
C PHE A 527 -12.74 20.23 -24.07
N ASN A 528 -13.85 20.81 -23.60
CA ASN A 528 -14.90 20.04 -22.95
C ASN A 528 -15.58 19.06 -23.93
N GLU A 529 -15.85 19.48 -25.18
CA GLU A 529 -16.39 18.62 -26.26
C GLU A 529 -15.42 17.45 -26.54
N LEU A 530 -14.12 17.73 -26.61
CA LEU A 530 -13.09 16.72 -26.81
C LEU A 530 -13.09 15.70 -25.66
N VAL A 531 -13.11 16.16 -24.39
CA VAL A 531 -13.15 15.30 -23.19
C VAL A 531 -14.41 14.45 -23.15
N ILE A 532 -15.57 15.03 -23.49
CA ILE A 532 -16.83 14.28 -23.57
C ILE A 532 -16.74 13.17 -24.63
N GLY A 533 -16.17 13.47 -25.79
CA GLY A 533 -15.97 12.48 -26.86
C GLY A 533 -15.04 11.33 -26.47
N LEU A 534 -14.22 11.49 -25.42
CA LEU A 534 -13.35 10.40 -24.92
C LEU A 534 -14.08 9.39 -24.05
N LEU A 535 -15.27 9.73 -23.53
CA LEU A 535 -15.99 8.84 -22.60
C LEU A 535 -16.35 7.48 -23.22
N GLU A 536 -16.59 7.42 -24.53
CA GLU A 536 -16.87 6.16 -25.26
C GLU A 536 -15.68 5.19 -25.29
N TYR A 537 -14.44 5.69 -25.18
CA TYR A 537 -13.22 4.88 -25.25
C TYR A 537 -12.73 4.38 -23.88
N ILE A 538 -13.37 4.80 -22.77
CA ILE A 538 -12.94 4.47 -21.40
C ILE A 538 -12.68 2.98 -21.21
N SER A 539 -13.64 2.13 -21.57
CA SER A 539 -13.53 0.68 -21.37
C SER A 539 -12.38 0.07 -22.18
N THR A 540 -12.15 0.56 -23.39
CA THR A 540 -11.06 0.11 -24.26
C THR A 540 -9.69 0.52 -23.71
N ILE A 541 -9.56 1.77 -23.23
CA ILE A 541 -8.31 2.26 -22.62
C ILE A 541 -8.01 1.51 -21.34
N GLN A 542 -9.02 1.19 -20.51
CA GLN A 542 -8.85 0.38 -19.30
C GLN A 542 -8.42 -1.06 -19.61
N LEU A 543 -8.93 -1.66 -20.68
CA LEU A 543 -8.45 -2.96 -21.14
C LEU A 543 -6.97 -2.89 -21.53
N ASN A 544 -6.60 -1.92 -22.35
CA ASN A 544 -5.20 -1.67 -22.71
C ASN A 544 -4.33 -1.49 -21.46
N ALA A 545 -4.75 -0.66 -20.50
CA ALA A 545 -4.02 -0.43 -19.25
C ALA A 545 -3.73 -1.73 -18.50
N ARG A 546 -4.73 -2.60 -18.37
CA ARG A 546 -4.59 -3.91 -17.71
C ARG A 546 -3.65 -4.86 -18.46
N LEU A 547 -3.75 -4.93 -19.78
CA LEU A 547 -2.90 -5.78 -20.61
C LEU A 547 -1.45 -5.29 -20.59
N ILE A 548 -1.24 -3.98 -20.67
CA ILE A 548 0.08 -3.35 -20.57
C ILE A 548 0.69 -3.58 -19.18
N ALA A 549 -0.07 -3.43 -18.10
CA ALA A 549 0.40 -3.72 -16.75
C ALA A 549 0.84 -5.19 -16.61
N LYS A 550 0.06 -6.14 -17.16
CA LYS A 550 0.42 -7.57 -17.19
C LYS A 550 1.71 -7.81 -17.98
N LEU A 551 1.84 -7.20 -19.16
CA LEU A 551 3.03 -7.30 -19.99
C LEU A 551 4.27 -6.73 -19.30
N ASP A 552 4.14 -5.57 -18.66
CA ASP A 552 5.20 -4.90 -17.93
C ASP A 552 5.75 -5.76 -16.77
N ILE A 553 4.87 -6.42 -15.99
CA ILE A 553 5.30 -7.35 -14.94
C ILE A 553 6.06 -8.54 -15.51
N LEU A 554 5.59 -9.14 -16.60
CA LEU A 554 6.22 -10.31 -17.19
C LEU A 554 7.62 -9.97 -17.77
N LEU A 555 7.78 -8.79 -18.36
CA LEU A 555 9.06 -8.24 -18.78
C LEU A 555 9.97 -7.93 -17.58
N CYS A 556 9.40 -7.35 -16.53
CA CYS A 556 10.08 -7.09 -15.27
C CYS A 556 10.63 -8.39 -14.65
N PHE A 557 9.82 -9.45 -14.59
CA PHE A 557 10.26 -10.77 -14.10
C PHE A 557 11.37 -11.37 -14.95
N ALA A 558 11.32 -11.22 -16.27
CA ALA A 558 12.39 -11.67 -17.15
C ALA A 558 13.68 -10.89 -16.89
N SER A 559 13.62 -9.57 -16.80
CA SER A 559 14.76 -8.69 -16.50
C SER A 559 15.42 -9.03 -15.17
N VAL A 560 14.60 -9.13 -14.09
CA VAL A 560 15.08 -9.53 -12.76
C VAL A 560 15.70 -10.91 -12.78
N SER A 561 15.13 -11.86 -13.53
CA SER A 561 15.62 -13.24 -13.63
C SER A 561 16.98 -13.32 -14.32
N ILE A 562 17.18 -12.58 -15.41
CA ILE A 562 18.46 -12.50 -16.12
C ILE A 562 19.54 -11.89 -15.22
N GLU A 563 19.23 -10.76 -14.58
CA GLU A 563 20.18 -10.03 -13.76
C GLU A 563 20.66 -10.81 -12.54
N ASN A 564 19.75 -11.62 -11.95
CA ASN A 564 20.02 -12.34 -10.71
C ASN A 564 20.27 -13.84 -10.90
N ASN A 565 20.35 -14.31 -12.14
CA ASN A 565 20.51 -15.73 -12.48
C ASN A 565 19.46 -16.59 -11.75
N TYR A 566 18.18 -16.22 -11.89
CA TYR A 566 17.07 -17.01 -11.39
C TYR A 566 16.68 -18.07 -12.42
N THR A 567 16.15 -19.20 -11.96
CA THR A 567 15.76 -20.32 -12.80
C THR A 567 14.25 -20.49 -12.86
N LYS A 568 13.76 -21.05 -13.97
CA LYS A 568 12.35 -21.39 -14.12
C LYS A 568 11.95 -22.50 -13.15
N PRO A 569 10.99 -22.28 -12.24
CA PRO A 569 10.46 -23.36 -11.41
C PRO A 569 9.60 -24.31 -12.25
N ILE A 570 9.51 -25.57 -11.81
CA ILE A 570 8.67 -26.61 -12.40
C ILE A 570 7.60 -26.99 -11.39
N PHE A 571 6.34 -26.99 -11.80
CA PHE A 571 5.24 -27.44 -10.97
C PHE A 571 4.92 -28.91 -11.27
N GLU A 572 4.99 -29.73 -10.20
CA GLU A 572 4.71 -31.18 -10.25
C GLU A 572 3.38 -31.47 -9.59
N GLU A 573 2.77 -32.59 -9.98
CA GLU A 573 1.63 -33.15 -9.25
C GLU A 573 2.12 -33.76 -7.95
N GLY A 574 1.31 -33.66 -6.89
CA GLY A 574 1.67 -34.15 -5.57
C GLY A 574 1.85 -33.05 -4.53
N THR A 575 2.65 -33.33 -3.50
CA THR A 575 2.80 -32.45 -2.36
C THR A 575 4.24 -31.99 -2.07
N ALA A 576 5.20 -32.45 -2.89
CA ALA A 576 6.62 -32.23 -2.61
C ALA A 576 7.08 -30.80 -2.98
N ILE A 577 8.00 -30.28 -2.17
CA ILE A 577 8.82 -29.09 -2.43
C ILE A 577 10.27 -29.58 -2.50
N ARG A 578 10.93 -29.42 -3.65
CA ARG A 578 12.35 -29.71 -3.86
C ARG A 578 13.04 -28.48 -4.39
N ILE A 579 13.95 -27.93 -3.58
CA ILE A 579 14.73 -26.76 -3.94
C ILE A 579 16.21 -27.18 -3.90
N LYS A 580 16.94 -26.99 -4.99
CA LYS A 580 18.37 -27.23 -5.08
C LYS A 580 19.12 -25.90 -5.12
N ASN A 581 20.10 -25.74 -4.24
CA ASN A 581 20.89 -24.53 -4.12
C ASN A 581 20.04 -23.25 -4.07
N GLY A 582 19.01 -23.25 -3.22
CA GLY A 582 18.16 -22.08 -2.98
C GLY A 582 18.92 -20.94 -2.32
N ARG A 583 18.60 -19.71 -2.71
CA ARG A 583 19.18 -18.46 -2.20
C ARG A 583 18.07 -17.54 -1.71
N HIS A 584 18.39 -16.63 -0.80
CA HIS A 584 17.43 -15.63 -0.30
C HIS A 584 17.47 -14.39 -1.19
N PRO A 585 16.37 -14.03 -1.90
CA PRO A 585 16.38 -12.99 -2.94
C PRO A 585 16.76 -11.61 -2.41
N VAL A 586 16.41 -11.30 -1.17
CA VAL A 586 16.71 -9.99 -0.57
C VAL A 586 18.13 -9.98 0.02
N ILE A 587 18.49 -11.00 0.82
CA ILE A 587 19.80 -11.03 1.49
C ILE A 587 20.94 -11.07 0.48
N GLU A 588 20.85 -11.91 -0.58
CA GLU A 588 21.92 -12.01 -1.58
C GLU A 588 22.26 -10.68 -2.27
N LYS A 589 21.31 -9.75 -2.36
CA LYS A 589 21.52 -8.42 -2.96
C LYS A 589 22.18 -7.41 -2.02
N HIS A 590 22.15 -7.66 -0.72
CA HIS A 590 22.66 -6.75 0.31
C HIS A 590 23.93 -7.25 0.99
N LEU A 591 24.48 -8.37 0.50
CA LEU A 591 25.79 -8.83 0.98
C LEU A 591 26.88 -7.84 0.57
N PRO A 592 27.91 -7.65 1.43
CA PRO A 592 29.07 -6.84 1.10
C PRO A 592 29.73 -7.31 -0.19
N PHE A 593 30.37 -6.38 -0.90
CA PHE A 593 31.07 -6.70 -2.13
C PHE A 593 32.12 -7.82 -1.92
N GLY A 594 32.01 -8.88 -2.72
CA GLY A 594 32.87 -10.06 -2.66
C GLY A 594 32.33 -11.21 -1.79
N GLU A 595 31.31 -11.01 -0.98
CA GLU A 595 30.61 -12.08 -0.27
C GLU A 595 29.53 -12.72 -1.14
N LYS A 596 29.42 -14.05 -1.05
CA LYS A 596 28.38 -14.82 -1.74
C LYS A 596 27.41 -15.43 -0.73
N TYR A 597 26.13 -15.44 -1.09
CA TYR A 597 25.12 -16.15 -0.31
C TYR A 597 25.39 -17.66 -0.35
N ILE A 598 25.32 -18.32 0.79
CA ILE A 598 25.49 -19.77 0.87
C ILE A 598 24.16 -20.44 0.55
N ALA A 599 24.11 -21.03 -0.62
CA ALA A 599 22.92 -21.69 -1.13
C ALA A 599 22.65 -23.02 -0.39
N ASN A 600 21.37 -23.35 -0.19
CA ASN A 600 20.93 -24.52 0.54
C ASN A 600 19.92 -25.35 -0.23
N ASP A 601 20.01 -26.66 -0.06
CA ASP A 601 19.05 -27.62 -0.57
C ASP A 601 17.92 -27.81 0.44
N LEU A 602 16.71 -28.02 -0.05
CA LEU A 602 15.54 -28.31 0.79
C LEU A 602 14.63 -29.32 0.12
N TYR A 603 14.16 -30.27 0.92
CA TYR A 603 13.14 -31.23 0.53
C TYR A 603 12.06 -31.31 1.61
N LEU A 604 10.78 -31.19 1.22
CA LEU A 604 9.62 -31.39 2.08
C LEU A 604 8.55 -32.13 1.30
N ASP A 605 7.88 -33.09 1.92
CA ASP A 605 6.68 -33.76 1.41
C ASP A 605 5.69 -34.07 2.57
N ASN A 606 4.57 -34.68 2.27
CA ASN A 606 3.56 -35.04 3.30
C ASN A 606 3.71 -36.49 3.79
N GLU A 607 4.65 -37.26 3.25
CA GLU A 607 4.75 -38.72 3.46
C GLU A 607 6.00 -39.13 4.24
N ASN A 608 7.17 -38.55 3.87
CA ASN A 608 8.47 -38.98 4.42
C ASN A 608 9.16 -37.91 5.24
N GLN A 609 9.03 -36.64 4.84
CA GLN A 609 9.69 -35.49 5.44
C GLN A 609 8.73 -34.30 5.54
N GLN A 610 7.72 -34.46 6.41
CA GLN A 610 6.68 -33.46 6.60
C GLN A 610 7.17 -32.26 7.43
N ILE A 611 7.92 -32.54 8.49
CA ILE A 611 8.43 -31.53 9.43
C ILE A 611 9.94 -31.65 9.49
N ILE A 612 10.61 -30.53 9.26
CA ILE A 612 12.04 -30.39 9.48
C ILE A 612 12.26 -29.55 10.75
N ILE A 613 12.88 -30.15 11.75
CA ILE A 613 13.37 -29.44 12.93
C ILE A 613 14.77 -28.95 12.63
N ILE A 614 14.97 -27.64 12.71
CA ILE A 614 16.24 -27.00 12.38
C ILE A 614 16.87 -26.43 13.66
N THR A 615 17.96 -27.02 14.08
CA THR A 615 18.74 -26.57 15.24
C THR A 615 20.00 -25.81 14.81
N GLY A 616 20.62 -25.13 15.74
CA GLY A 616 21.88 -24.38 15.49
C GLY A 616 21.92 -23.05 16.25
N PRO A 617 23.07 -22.40 16.29
CA PRO A 617 23.26 -21.17 17.06
C PRO A 617 22.48 -19.99 16.48
N ASN A 618 22.32 -18.94 17.28
CA ASN A 618 21.85 -17.65 16.80
C ASN A 618 22.85 -17.12 15.76
N MET A 619 22.36 -16.33 14.79
CA MET A 619 23.13 -15.79 13.65
C MET A 619 23.62 -16.86 12.64
N SER A 620 23.29 -18.12 12.79
CA SER A 620 23.65 -19.16 11.80
C SER A 620 22.85 -19.06 10.50
N GLY A 621 21.72 -18.35 10.49
CA GLY A 621 20.89 -18.16 9.29
C GLY A 621 19.62 -19.03 9.25
N LYS A 622 19.19 -19.64 10.36
CA LYS A 622 17.94 -20.43 10.44
C LYS A 622 16.73 -19.68 9.91
N SER A 623 16.45 -18.49 10.47
CA SER A 623 15.32 -17.65 10.05
C SER A 623 15.41 -17.22 8.59
N ALA A 624 16.61 -16.97 8.07
CA ALA A 624 16.85 -16.65 6.65
C ALA A 624 16.48 -17.83 5.74
N LEU A 625 16.80 -19.05 6.15
CA LEU A 625 16.45 -20.27 5.40
C LEU A 625 14.93 -20.50 5.35
N LEU A 626 14.24 -20.29 6.48
CA LEU A 626 12.78 -20.38 6.53
C LEU A 626 12.17 -19.40 5.54
N ARG A 627 12.52 -18.13 5.67
CA ARG A 627 12.01 -17.05 4.79
C ARG A 627 12.36 -17.31 3.32
N GLN A 628 13.59 -17.73 3.02
CA GLN A 628 14.03 -18.11 1.68
C GLN A 628 13.06 -19.11 1.03
N THR A 629 12.69 -20.15 1.75
CA THR A 629 11.79 -21.20 1.24
C THR A 629 10.42 -20.63 0.86
N ALA A 630 9.82 -19.85 1.76
CA ALA A 630 8.53 -19.23 1.49
C ALA A 630 8.60 -18.24 0.33
N LEU A 631 9.66 -17.41 0.25
CA LEU A 631 9.85 -16.46 -0.84
C LEU A 631 10.03 -17.16 -2.20
N ILE A 632 10.77 -18.27 -2.26
CA ILE A 632 10.92 -19.05 -3.49
C ILE A 632 9.56 -19.61 -3.95
N VAL A 633 8.77 -20.18 -3.03
CA VAL A 633 7.44 -20.72 -3.35
C VAL A 633 6.51 -19.59 -3.80
N LEU A 634 6.50 -18.46 -3.10
CA LEU A 634 5.68 -17.30 -3.42
C LEU A 634 6.03 -16.72 -4.80
N MET A 635 7.31 -16.51 -5.09
CA MET A 635 7.77 -16.04 -6.40
C MET A 635 7.36 -17.00 -7.52
N ALA A 636 7.51 -18.30 -7.32
CA ALA A 636 7.07 -19.30 -8.28
C ALA A 636 5.58 -19.21 -8.59
N GLN A 637 4.73 -19.08 -7.56
CA GLN A 637 3.27 -18.99 -7.71
C GLN A 637 2.78 -17.62 -8.20
N MET A 638 3.63 -16.59 -8.18
CA MET A 638 3.40 -15.34 -8.92
C MET A 638 3.65 -15.50 -10.43
N GLY A 639 4.37 -16.55 -10.84
CA GLY A 639 4.84 -16.75 -12.21
C GLY A 639 6.22 -16.11 -12.48
N CYS A 640 7.00 -15.86 -11.43
CA CYS A 640 8.39 -15.37 -11.51
C CYS A 640 9.38 -16.54 -11.46
N PHE A 641 10.54 -16.39 -12.07
CA PHE A 641 11.66 -17.29 -11.84
C PHE A 641 12.20 -17.12 -10.42
N VAL A 642 12.91 -18.14 -9.92
CA VAL A 642 13.26 -18.25 -8.51
C VAL A 642 14.78 -18.30 -8.29
N PRO A 643 15.28 -17.78 -7.17
CA PRO A 643 16.68 -17.80 -6.80
C PRO A 643 17.13 -19.20 -6.36
N ALA A 644 17.23 -20.13 -7.28
CA ALA A 644 17.67 -21.51 -7.05
C ALA A 644 18.39 -22.06 -8.29
N GLU A 645 19.14 -23.15 -8.17
CA GLU A 645 19.67 -23.90 -9.31
C GLU A 645 18.55 -24.71 -9.99
N ALA A 646 17.66 -25.30 -9.18
CA ALA A 646 16.44 -25.95 -9.63
C ALA A 646 15.38 -25.88 -8.52
N ALA A 647 14.12 -25.76 -8.91
CA ALA A 647 12.98 -25.79 -7.99
C ALA A 647 11.84 -26.59 -8.63
N ASN A 648 11.52 -27.73 -8.02
CA ASN A 648 10.38 -28.55 -8.34
C ASN A 648 9.37 -28.42 -7.21
N LEU A 649 8.22 -27.85 -7.48
CA LEU A 649 7.27 -27.40 -6.46
C LEU A 649 5.89 -27.98 -6.72
N SER A 650 5.20 -28.35 -5.64
CA SER A 650 3.75 -28.53 -5.66
C SER A 650 3.05 -27.20 -5.42
N ILE A 651 1.80 -27.10 -5.80
CA ILE A 651 0.97 -25.93 -5.50
C ILE A 651 0.74 -25.86 -3.98
N ILE A 652 1.02 -24.70 -3.42
CA ILE A 652 0.76 -24.35 -2.03
C ILE A 652 -0.49 -23.47 -1.97
N ASP A 653 -1.41 -23.77 -1.09
CA ASP A 653 -2.66 -23.01 -0.92
C ASP A 653 -2.58 -21.97 0.20
N LYS A 654 -1.71 -22.20 1.20
CA LYS A 654 -1.53 -21.32 2.35
C LYS A 654 -0.08 -21.27 2.77
N ILE A 655 0.43 -20.08 3.05
CA ILE A 655 1.75 -19.88 3.65
C ILE A 655 1.56 -19.17 4.98
N PHE A 656 2.06 -19.80 6.05
CA PHE A 656 2.01 -19.24 7.40
C PHE A 656 3.41 -19.05 7.94
N THR A 657 3.63 -17.94 8.60
CA THR A 657 4.91 -17.66 9.22
C THR A 657 4.75 -17.16 10.65
N ARG A 658 5.48 -17.76 11.55
CA ARG A 658 5.74 -17.23 12.87
C ARG A 658 7.26 -17.06 13.00
N VAL A 659 7.77 -15.88 12.65
CA VAL A 659 9.21 -15.58 12.55
C VAL A 659 9.49 -14.25 13.26
N GLY A 660 10.36 -14.27 14.28
CA GLY A 660 10.78 -13.08 15.00
C GLY A 660 9.83 -12.65 16.13
N ALA A 661 10.34 -11.92 17.11
CA ALA A 661 9.56 -11.26 18.15
C ALA A 661 9.24 -9.84 17.68
N SER A 662 7.98 -9.50 17.47
CA SER A 662 7.54 -8.12 17.30
C SER A 662 6.99 -7.60 18.60
N ASP A 663 7.73 -6.71 19.26
CA ASP A 663 7.22 -5.97 20.41
C ASP A 663 6.20 -4.96 19.93
N ASN A 664 4.94 -5.20 20.18
CA ASN A 664 3.90 -4.22 19.93
C ASN A 664 3.56 -3.49 21.24
N ILE A 665 4.45 -2.59 21.62
CA ILE A 665 4.32 -1.78 22.86
C ILE A 665 3.02 -0.96 22.84
N SER A 666 2.47 -0.66 21.67
CA SER A 666 1.29 0.19 21.53
C SER A 666 -0.03 -0.47 21.94
N THR A 667 -0.12 -1.81 21.95
CA THR A 667 -1.33 -2.56 22.33
C THR A 667 -1.30 -3.04 23.77
N GLY A 668 -0.14 -2.95 24.46
CA GLY A 668 0.01 -3.46 25.83
C GLY A 668 -0.07 -4.98 25.95
N GLU A 669 -0.08 -5.72 24.85
CA GLU A 669 -0.07 -7.18 24.85
C GLU A 669 1.35 -7.71 25.11
N SER A 670 1.43 -8.80 25.89
CA SER A 670 2.69 -9.52 26.10
C SER A 670 3.17 -10.13 24.77
N THR A 671 4.46 -10.06 24.46
CA THR A 671 5.09 -10.71 23.29
C THR A 671 4.71 -12.19 23.20
N PHE A 672 4.59 -12.88 24.33
CA PHE A 672 4.15 -14.27 24.38
C PHE A 672 2.68 -14.44 23.96
N MET A 673 1.78 -13.51 24.35
CA MET A 673 0.38 -13.57 23.95
C MET A 673 0.21 -13.35 22.43
N VAL A 674 0.96 -12.41 21.85
CA VAL A 674 1.01 -12.21 20.38
C VAL A 674 1.49 -13.49 19.69
N GLU A 675 2.55 -14.12 20.21
CA GLU A 675 3.06 -15.39 19.69
C GLU A 675 2.01 -16.51 19.72
N MET A 676 1.27 -16.62 20.81
CA MET A 676 0.22 -17.64 20.94
C MET A 676 -0.97 -17.36 20.03
N ASN A 677 -1.36 -16.10 19.85
CA ASN A 677 -2.42 -15.71 18.93
C ASN A 677 -2.06 -16.04 17.47
N GLU A 678 -0.82 -15.70 17.03
CA GLU A 678 -0.31 -16.06 15.72
C GLU A 678 -0.30 -17.59 15.51
N THR A 679 0.19 -18.33 16.50
CA THR A 679 0.25 -19.79 16.45
C THR A 679 -1.14 -20.43 16.43
N ALA A 680 -2.08 -19.91 17.22
CA ALA A 680 -3.46 -20.38 17.22
C ALA A 680 -4.15 -20.16 15.86
N SER A 681 -3.93 -18.99 15.24
CA SER A 681 -4.41 -18.70 13.89
C SER A 681 -3.87 -19.71 12.87
N ILE A 682 -2.59 -20.05 12.94
CA ILE A 682 -1.98 -21.07 12.09
C ILE A 682 -2.66 -22.42 12.28
N LEU A 683 -2.72 -22.92 13.50
CA LEU A 683 -3.22 -24.28 13.81
C LEU A 683 -4.69 -24.48 13.46
N ASN A 684 -5.51 -23.44 13.53
CA ASN A 684 -6.91 -23.46 13.16
C ASN A 684 -7.17 -23.43 11.65
N ASN A 685 -6.18 -23.00 10.84
CA ASN A 685 -6.36 -22.76 9.40
C ASN A 685 -5.51 -23.65 8.49
N ILE A 686 -4.93 -24.73 8.99
CA ILE A 686 -4.06 -25.64 8.22
C ILE A 686 -4.80 -26.41 7.12
N SER A 687 -4.07 -26.75 6.08
CA SER A 687 -4.49 -27.65 4.98
C SER A 687 -3.38 -28.66 4.62
N ASN A 688 -3.66 -29.58 3.70
CA ASN A 688 -2.64 -30.51 3.18
C ASN A 688 -1.59 -29.81 2.31
N GLN A 689 -1.93 -28.69 1.74
CA GLN A 689 -1.05 -27.91 0.85
C GLN A 689 -0.43 -26.70 1.56
N SER A 690 -0.61 -26.58 2.89
CA SER A 690 -0.01 -25.49 3.66
C SER A 690 1.51 -25.65 3.82
N LEU A 691 2.21 -24.52 3.76
CA LEU A 691 3.61 -24.36 4.15
C LEU A 691 3.68 -23.51 5.42
N ILE A 692 4.24 -24.06 6.48
CA ILE A 692 4.29 -23.41 7.80
C ILE A 692 5.74 -23.19 8.20
N LEU A 693 6.09 -21.98 8.59
CA LEU A 693 7.40 -21.57 9.07
C LEU A 693 7.31 -21.15 10.52
N LEU A 694 7.90 -21.92 11.43
CA LEU A 694 7.91 -21.65 12.85
C LEU A 694 9.36 -21.36 13.30
N ASP A 695 9.58 -20.18 13.87
CA ASP A 695 10.90 -19.76 14.32
C ASP A 695 10.85 -19.43 15.81
N GLU A 696 11.57 -20.18 16.61
CA GLU A 696 11.80 -20.00 18.04
C GLU A 696 10.50 -19.91 18.87
N ILE A 697 9.54 -20.79 18.62
CA ILE A 697 8.28 -20.86 19.38
C ILE A 697 8.56 -21.21 20.87
N GLY A 698 7.85 -20.55 21.78
CA GLY A 698 7.94 -20.78 23.22
C GLY A 698 9.02 -19.94 23.93
N ARG A 699 9.65 -18.98 23.25
CA ARG A 699 10.76 -18.18 23.80
C ARG A 699 10.28 -17.12 24.81
N GLY A 700 9.02 -16.71 24.75
CA GLY A 700 8.44 -15.66 25.60
C GLY A 700 8.02 -16.11 27.02
N THR A 701 8.24 -17.36 27.40
CA THR A 701 7.84 -17.95 28.69
C THR A 701 8.97 -18.72 29.36
N SER A 702 8.67 -19.50 30.43
CA SER A 702 9.65 -20.35 31.08
C SER A 702 10.16 -21.43 30.11
N THR A 703 11.40 -21.89 30.28
CA THR A 703 12.01 -22.89 29.37
C THR A 703 11.17 -24.16 29.28
N TYR A 704 10.65 -24.66 30.36
CA TYR A 704 9.85 -25.91 30.37
C TYR A 704 8.50 -25.72 29.70
N ASP A 705 7.82 -24.61 29.94
CA ASP A 705 6.55 -24.29 29.26
C ASP A 705 6.80 -24.13 27.76
N GLY A 706 7.87 -23.42 27.39
CA GLY A 706 8.24 -23.19 26.01
C GLY A 706 8.52 -24.48 25.24
N VAL A 707 9.33 -25.39 25.80
CA VAL A 707 9.60 -26.72 25.21
C VAL A 707 8.31 -27.51 25.09
N SER A 708 7.47 -27.53 26.15
CA SER A 708 6.23 -28.31 26.17
C SER A 708 5.26 -27.85 25.08
N ILE A 709 5.13 -26.53 24.91
CA ILE A 709 4.29 -25.93 23.84
C ILE A 709 4.87 -26.26 22.47
N ALA A 710 6.16 -26.06 22.26
CA ALA A 710 6.81 -26.31 20.97
C ALA A 710 6.71 -27.78 20.55
N TRP A 711 6.92 -28.70 21.49
CA TRP A 711 6.72 -30.14 21.29
C TRP A 711 5.29 -30.48 20.90
N SER A 712 4.32 -30.01 21.70
CA SER A 712 2.90 -30.27 21.44
C SER A 712 2.41 -29.73 20.11
N ILE A 713 2.91 -28.58 19.66
CA ILE A 713 2.61 -28.01 18.34
C ILE A 713 3.14 -28.92 17.23
N ALA A 714 4.41 -29.35 17.32
CA ALA A 714 5.02 -30.21 16.31
C ALA A 714 4.33 -31.59 16.23
N GLU A 715 3.99 -32.17 17.39
CA GLU A 715 3.20 -33.40 17.49
C GLU A 715 1.81 -33.24 16.90
N TYR A 716 1.08 -32.16 17.25
CA TYR A 716 -0.24 -31.86 16.68
C TYR A 716 -0.20 -31.77 15.16
N LEU A 717 0.80 -31.06 14.60
CA LEU A 717 0.97 -30.92 13.15
C LEU A 717 1.31 -32.24 12.47
N HIS A 718 2.08 -33.12 13.13
CA HIS A 718 2.41 -34.46 12.63
C HIS A 718 1.22 -35.41 12.70
N GLU A 719 0.51 -35.46 13.84
CA GLU A 719 -0.58 -36.42 14.12
C GLU A 719 -1.96 -35.91 13.64
N HIS A 720 -2.03 -34.74 13.02
CA HIS A 720 -3.30 -34.16 12.57
C HIS A 720 -4.02 -35.10 11.58
N LYS A 721 -5.27 -35.51 11.95
CA LYS A 721 -5.99 -36.58 11.25
C LYS A 721 -6.38 -36.26 9.81
N LYS A 722 -6.59 -34.97 9.49
CA LYS A 722 -7.09 -34.51 8.18
C LYS A 722 -6.04 -33.86 7.32
N HIS A 723 -5.06 -33.16 7.92
CA HIS A 723 -4.14 -32.28 7.19
C HIS A 723 -2.69 -32.54 7.61
N ARG A 724 -1.83 -32.75 6.63
CA ARG A 724 -0.38 -32.96 6.79
C ARG A 724 0.36 -31.77 6.17
N ALA A 725 0.32 -30.63 6.84
CA ALA A 725 1.03 -29.44 6.40
C ALA A 725 2.55 -29.65 6.39
N LYS A 726 3.25 -29.04 5.44
CA LYS A 726 4.71 -29.00 5.38
C LYS A 726 5.25 -27.96 6.35
N VAL A 727 6.20 -28.33 7.22
CA VAL A 727 6.66 -27.48 8.31
C VAL A 727 8.17 -27.36 8.34
N LEU A 728 8.66 -26.13 8.43
CA LEU A 728 10.02 -25.80 8.83
C LEU A 728 9.99 -25.22 10.25
N PHE A 729 10.61 -25.88 11.18
CA PHE A 729 10.59 -25.54 12.60
C PHE A 729 12.01 -25.23 13.08
N ALA A 730 12.38 -23.97 13.13
CA ALA A 730 13.66 -23.55 13.70
C ALA A 730 13.53 -23.36 15.21
N THR A 731 14.46 -23.93 15.97
CA THR A 731 14.40 -23.90 17.44
C THR A 731 15.76 -23.91 18.07
N HIS A 732 15.83 -23.48 19.33
CA HIS A 732 16.97 -23.64 20.25
C HIS A 732 16.79 -24.80 21.21
N TYR A 733 15.61 -25.40 21.23
CA TYR A 733 15.31 -26.53 22.12
C TYR A 733 15.89 -27.81 21.52
N HIS A 734 17.01 -28.27 22.08
CA HIS A 734 17.67 -29.52 21.66
C HIS A 734 16.80 -30.75 21.94
N GLU A 735 15.88 -30.64 22.90
CA GLU A 735 14.91 -31.68 23.26
C GLU A 735 14.03 -32.07 22.07
N LEU A 736 13.70 -31.15 21.18
CA LEU A 736 12.91 -31.44 19.98
C LEU A 736 13.64 -32.40 19.01
N ASN A 737 14.96 -32.54 19.11
CA ASN A 737 15.71 -33.51 18.29
C ASN A 737 15.24 -34.98 18.54
N ASN A 738 14.78 -35.28 19.75
CA ASN A 738 14.28 -36.62 20.09
C ASN A 738 12.96 -36.95 19.36
N MET A 739 12.26 -35.97 18.80
CA MET A 739 11.02 -36.21 18.05
C MET A 739 11.25 -37.02 16.77
N ALA A 740 12.40 -36.88 16.13
CA ALA A 740 12.73 -37.64 14.91
C ALA A 740 12.86 -39.15 15.14
N GLU A 741 13.11 -39.59 16.37
CA GLU A 741 13.14 -41.00 16.78
C GLU A 741 11.73 -41.57 17.02
N GLN A 742 10.81 -40.73 17.45
CA GLN A 742 9.45 -41.10 17.78
C GLN A 742 8.45 -40.94 16.63
N PHE A 743 8.70 -40.01 15.73
CA PHE A 743 7.79 -39.63 14.65
C PHE A 743 8.44 -39.76 13.28
N GLU A 744 7.99 -40.68 12.44
CA GLU A 744 8.63 -41.06 11.17
C GLU A 744 8.78 -39.93 10.17
N ARG A 745 7.82 -38.97 10.12
CA ARG A 745 7.80 -37.85 9.17
C ARG A 745 8.49 -36.60 9.70
N ILE A 746 9.09 -36.65 10.89
CA ILE A 746 9.92 -35.57 11.45
C ILE A 746 11.38 -35.89 11.17
N LYS A 747 12.12 -34.92 10.63
CA LYS A 747 13.55 -35.05 10.36
C LYS A 747 14.32 -33.89 11.00
N ASN A 748 15.46 -34.21 11.56
CA ASN A 748 16.37 -33.23 12.17
C ASN A 748 17.40 -32.75 11.17
N TYR A 749 17.59 -31.47 11.17
CA TYR A 749 18.65 -30.77 10.44
C TYR A 749 19.32 -29.75 11.36
N HIS A 750 20.53 -29.39 11.03
CA HIS A 750 21.21 -28.29 11.70
C HIS A 750 21.91 -27.38 10.69
N VAL A 751 22.09 -26.13 11.08
CA VAL A 751 22.93 -25.21 10.31
C VAL A 751 24.36 -25.34 10.77
N SER A 752 25.23 -25.83 9.86
CA SER A 752 26.59 -26.21 10.21
C SER A 752 27.45 -24.99 10.60
N VAL A 753 28.27 -25.22 11.60
CA VAL A 753 29.28 -24.28 12.09
C VAL A 753 30.61 -25.03 12.23
N LYS A 754 31.73 -24.34 12.00
CA LYS A 754 33.06 -24.88 12.16
C LYS A 754 33.83 -24.10 13.21
N GLU A 755 34.35 -24.80 14.19
CA GLU A 755 35.24 -24.21 15.16
C GLU A 755 36.70 -24.29 14.67
N ILE A 756 37.39 -23.16 14.61
CA ILE A 756 38.78 -23.02 14.23
C ILE A 756 39.46 -22.09 15.22
N ASN A 757 40.43 -22.60 15.99
CA ASN A 757 41.19 -21.80 16.97
C ASN A 757 40.29 -20.98 17.93
N ASN A 758 39.33 -21.63 18.55
CA ASN A 758 38.35 -21.00 19.46
C ASN A 758 37.49 -19.87 18.80
N LYS A 759 37.44 -19.81 17.48
CA LYS A 759 36.53 -18.93 16.74
C LYS A 759 35.55 -19.79 15.97
N ILE A 760 34.27 -19.39 16.03
CA ILE A 760 33.21 -20.03 15.26
C ILE A 760 33.10 -19.38 13.89
N LEU A 761 33.21 -20.24 12.87
CA LEU A 761 32.90 -19.89 11.51
C LEU A 761 31.50 -20.43 11.16
N PHE A 762 30.54 -19.57 10.91
CA PHE A 762 29.22 -19.95 10.45
C PHE A 762 29.26 -20.36 8.99
N LEU A 763 29.18 -21.68 8.74
CA LEU A 763 29.18 -22.20 7.35
C LEU A 763 27.83 -21.95 6.66
N ARG A 764 26.76 -21.68 7.43
CA ARG A 764 25.39 -21.38 6.94
C ARG A 764 24.83 -22.45 6.00
N LYS A 765 25.33 -23.68 6.10
CA LYS A 765 24.88 -24.83 5.30
C LYS A 765 23.95 -25.69 6.13
N LEU A 766 22.82 -26.08 5.55
CA LEU A 766 21.85 -26.99 6.15
C LEU A 766 22.34 -28.42 5.96
N GLU A 767 22.54 -29.16 7.06
CA GLU A 767 23.01 -30.55 7.06
C GLU A 767 22.06 -31.44 7.87
N PRO A 768 21.87 -32.73 7.46
CA PRO A 768 21.04 -33.65 8.22
C PRO A 768 21.60 -33.91 9.62
N GLY A 769 20.73 -34.18 10.59
CA GLY A 769 21.08 -34.43 11.97
C GLY A 769 20.82 -33.23 12.90
N GLY A 770 20.78 -33.48 14.20
CA GLY A 770 20.61 -32.44 15.23
C GLY A 770 21.96 -31.86 15.66
N SER A 771 21.95 -30.61 16.16
CA SER A 771 23.11 -30.02 16.85
C SER A 771 23.00 -30.34 18.34
N GLU A 772 24.11 -30.91 18.90
CA GLU A 772 24.16 -31.25 20.34
C GLU A 772 24.76 -30.13 21.19
N HIS A 773 25.42 -29.13 20.59
CA HIS A 773 26.14 -28.09 21.29
C HIS A 773 25.45 -26.74 21.29
N SER A 774 25.50 -26.07 22.43
CA SER A 774 25.05 -24.69 22.59
C SER A 774 26.18 -23.71 22.27
N PHE A 775 25.99 -22.77 21.40
CA PHE A 775 26.99 -21.77 20.97
C PHE A 775 26.72 -20.35 21.53
N GLY A 776 25.79 -20.18 22.46
CA GLY A 776 25.41 -18.88 23.01
C GLY A 776 26.57 -18.09 23.62
N ILE A 777 27.46 -18.76 24.37
CA ILE A 777 28.64 -18.13 25.00
C ILE A 777 29.63 -17.65 23.94
N HIS A 778 29.77 -18.36 22.84
CA HIS A 778 30.64 -17.95 21.73
C HIS A 778 30.11 -16.71 21.00
N VAL A 779 28.80 -16.60 20.83
CA VAL A 779 28.16 -15.39 20.29
C VAL A 779 28.35 -14.21 21.24
N ALA A 780 28.21 -14.43 22.54
CA ALA A 780 28.47 -13.41 23.56
C ALA A 780 29.94 -12.90 23.51
N ARG A 781 30.90 -13.82 23.27
CA ARG A 781 32.32 -13.48 23.04
C ARG A 781 32.50 -12.62 21.78
N MET A 782 31.84 -12.94 20.67
CA MET A 782 31.89 -12.14 19.45
C MET A 782 31.27 -10.75 19.64
N ALA A 783 30.26 -10.63 20.48
CA ALA A 783 29.63 -9.35 20.85
C ALA A 783 30.51 -8.49 21.79
N GLY A 784 31.68 -9.00 22.22
CA GLY A 784 32.61 -8.22 23.03
C GLY A 784 32.30 -8.26 24.55
N MET A 785 31.58 -9.28 25.05
CA MET A 785 31.36 -9.42 26.49
C MET A 785 32.66 -9.56 27.27
N PRO A 786 32.76 -9.03 28.49
CA PRO A 786 33.96 -9.15 29.31
C PRO A 786 34.39 -10.59 29.57
N ALA A 787 35.70 -10.88 29.44
CA ALA A 787 36.23 -12.24 29.54
C ALA A 787 35.89 -12.95 30.86
N GLN A 788 35.80 -12.23 31.97
CA GLN A 788 35.42 -12.79 33.28
C GLN A 788 33.98 -13.33 33.28
N VAL A 789 33.05 -12.64 32.62
CA VAL A 789 31.64 -13.07 32.48
C VAL A 789 31.58 -14.33 31.63
N LEU A 790 32.31 -14.37 30.51
CA LEU A 790 32.36 -15.52 29.60
C LEU A 790 32.92 -16.75 30.29
N TYR A 791 34.06 -16.62 31.00
CA TYR A 791 34.66 -17.70 31.77
C TYR A 791 33.70 -18.28 32.82
N ARG A 792 32.99 -17.39 33.55
CA ARG A 792 32.01 -17.82 34.54
C ARG A 792 30.82 -18.56 33.92
N ALA A 793 30.34 -18.04 32.77
CA ALA A 793 29.26 -18.65 32.00
C ALA A 793 29.63 -20.05 31.48
N GLU A 794 30.86 -20.25 30.98
CA GLU A 794 31.37 -21.57 30.55
C GLU A 794 31.35 -22.57 31.71
N LYS A 795 31.85 -22.19 32.89
CA LYS A 795 31.83 -23.07 34.07
C LYS A 795 30.42 -23.41 34.56
N ILE A 796 29.48 -22.48 34.43
CA ILE A 796 28.10 -22.77 34.82
C ILE A 796 27.47 -23.74 33.80
N LEU A 797 27.74 -23.53 32.49
CA LEU A 797 27.24 -24.41 31.43
C LEU A 797 27.76 -25.86 31.60
N GLU A 798 29.06 -26.02 31.83
CA GLU A 798 29.66 -27.35 32.10
C GLU A 798 28.99 -28.07 33.28
N ASN A 799 28.68 -27.34 34.35
CA ASN A 799 27.97 -27.89 35.50
C ASN A 799 26.53 -28.31 35.18
N LEU A 800 25.81 -27.50 34.40
CA LEU A 800 24.43 -27.81 34.01
C LEU A 800 24.37 -29.00 33.04
N GLU A 801 25.30 -29.09 32.09
CA GLU A 801 25.38 -30.21 31.13
C GLU A 801 25.76 -31.53 31.83
N SER A 802 26.72 -31.50 32.74
CA SER A 802 27.12 -32.71 33.53
C SER A 802 25.98 -33.22 34.42
N THR A 803 25.17 -32.35 34.98
CA THR A 803 23.99 -32.73 35.79
C THR A 803 22.92 -33.39 34.90
N ARG A 804 22.77 -32.94 33.68
CA ARG A 804 21.82 -33.48 32.69
C ARG A 804 22.21 -34.92 32.26
N ASP A 805 23.49 -35.12 31.93
CA ASP A 805 24.01 -36.44 31.54
C ASP A 805 23.86 -37.49 32.63
N GLN A 806 24.00 -37.10 33.90
CA GLN A 806 23.78 -38.00 35.02
C GLN A 806 22.31 -38.41 35.16
N SER A 807 21.39 -37.49 34.94
CA SER A 807 19.95 -37.74 34.99
C SER A 807 19.49 -38.66 33.84
N GLN A 808 20.04 -38.53 32.64
CA GLN A 808 19.73 -39.42 31.51
C GLN A 808 20.29 -40.84 31.71
N LYS A 809 21.46 -41.02 32.23
CA LYS A 809 22.03 -42.34 32.54
C LYS A 809 21.26 -43.07 33.64
N ILE A 810 20.62 -42.35 34.57
CA ILE A 810 19.76 -42.94 35.61
C ILE A 810 18.43 -43.39 35.00
N ALA A 811 17.90 -42.67 34.03
CA ALA A 811 16.64 -43.02 33.36
C ALA A 811 16.78 -44.22 32.40
N GLU A 812 17.94 -44.44 31.78
CA GLU A 812 18.22 -45.63 30.96
C GLU A 812 18.43 -46.93 31.74
N ALA A 813 18.73 -46.85 33.04
CA ALA A 813 19.01 -47.98 33.92
C ALA A 813 17.80 -48.62 34.59
N THR A 814 16.58 -48.10 34.35
CA THR A 814 15.35 -48.67 34.95
C THR A 814 14.57 -49.51 33.93
N PRO A 815 14.03 -50.70 34.29
CA PRO A 815 13.29 -51.58 33.37
C PRO A 815 11.95 -50.96 32.96
N LYS A 816 11.65 -51.03 31.66
CA LYS A 816 10.41 -50.57 31.06
C LYS A 816 9.18 -51.39 31.51
N ASP A 817 8.28 -50.81 32.26
CA ASP A 817 6.91 -51.30 32.42
C ASP A 817 5.97 -50.45 31.52
N PRO A 818 5.03 -51.05 30.78
CA PRO A 818 4.22 -50.33 29.81
C PRO A 818 3.03 -49.62 30.44
N GLY A 819 3.26 -48.45 30.96
CA GLY A 819 2.22 -47.59 31.49
C GLY A 819 2.66 -46.15 31.37
N TYR A 820 1.92 -45.37 30.58
CA TYR A 820 2.11 -43.94 30.31
C TYR A 820 2.75 -43.18 31.47
N GLN A 821 4.03 -42.90 31.35
CA GLN A 821 4.71 -41.98 32.24
C GLN A 821 5.61 -41.06 31.41
N LEU A 822 5.16 -39.84 31.19
CA LEU A 822 6.00 -38.73 30.76
C LEU A 822 7.05 -38.50 31.87
N SER A 823 8.23 -39.06 31.69
CA SER A 823 9.37 -38.83 32.57
C SER A 823 10.04 -37.53 32.21
N PHE A 824 9.49 -36.41 32.69
CA PHE A 824 10.18 -35.14 32.65
C PHE A 824 10.85 -34.85 33.98
N ILE A 825 12.17 -34.85 33.97
CA ILE A 825 13.15 -34.26 34.87
C ILE A 825 12.56 -33.85 36.22
N ALA A 826 12.74 -34.73 37.21
CA ALA A 826 12.52 -34.38 38.61
C ALA A 826 13.62 -33.39 39.06
N LEU A 827 13.28 -32.13 39.16
CA LEU A 827 13.99 -31.18 40.00
C LEU A 827 13.55 -31.43 41.45
N ASP A 828 13.94 -32.56 42.02
CA ASP A 828 13.74 -32.81 43.43
C ASP A 828 14.78 -31.99 44.21
N ASP A 829 14.34 -30.88 44.79
CA ASP A 829 15.11 -30.21 45.83
C ASP A 829 15.45 -31.28 46.87
N PRO A 830 16.73 -31.53 47.22
CA PRO A 830 17.12 -32.52 48.20
C PRO A 830 16.33 -32.41 49.51
N LEU A 831 15.87 -31.20 49.84
CA LEU A 831 15.01 -30.93 51.00
C LEU A 831 13.60 -31.51 50.85
N LEU A 832 13.04 -31.47 49.62
CA LEU A 832 11.72 -32.06 49.34
C LEU A 832 11.77 -33.59 49.32
N LEU A 833 12.88 -34.17 48.89
CA LEU A 833 13.11 -35.63 48.98
C LEU A 833 13.20 -36.07 50.44
N ASP A 834 13.93 -35.35 51.29
CA ASP A 834 14.04 -35.65 52.74
C ASP A 834 12.70 -35.50 53.44
N ILE A 835 11.91 -34.52 53.12
CA ILE A 835 10.54 -34.32 53.61
C ILE A 835 9.61 -35.45 53.17
N LYS A 836 9.70 -35.87 51.92
CA LYS A 836 8.94 -36.97 51.35
C LYS A 836 9.27 -38.28 52.04
N ASP A 837 10.54 -38.56 52.22
CA ASP A 837 10.98 -39.80 52.93
C ASP A 837 10.58 -39.80 54.40
N GLN A 838 10.63 -38.66 55.07
CA GLN A 838 10.13 -38.53 56.44
C GLN A 838 8.61 -38.72 56.54
N ILE A 839 7.84 -38.20 55.56
CA ILE A 839 6.37 -38.37 55.54
C ILE A 839 6.00 -39.86 55.26
N ILE A 840 6.69 -40.47 54.27
CA ILE A 840 6.46 -41.90 53.94
C ILE A 840 6.84 -42.83 55.07
N GLY A 841 7.88 -42.52 55.88
CA GLY A 841 8.31 -43.28 57.06
C GLY A 841 7.43 -43.11 58.27
N ILE A 842 6.36 -42.34 58.25
CA ILE A 842 5.42 -42.17 59.35
C ILE A 842 4.35 -43.26 59.34
N ASP A 843 4.39 -44.13 60.26
CA ASP A 843 3.32 -45.11 60.54
C ASP A 843 2.19 -44.40 61.32
N ILE A 844 1.15 -43.94 60.68
CA ILE A 844 0.07 -43.16 61.28
C ILE A 844 -0.76 -43.95 62.28
N GLU A 845 -0.79 -45.30 62.13
CA GLU A 845 -1.63 -46.16 63.01
C GLU A 845 -0.96 -46.36 64.39
N THR A 846 0.32 -46.11 64.55
CA THR A 846 1.07 -46.29 65.80
C THR A 846 1.35 -44.99 66.54
N LEU A 847 1.03 -43.83 66.01
CA LEU A 847 1.32 -42.53 66.60
C LEU A 847 0.19 -42.00 67.49
N THR A 848 0.51 -41.48 68.66
CA THR A 848 -0.38 -40.71 69.47
C THR A 848 -0.60 -39.28 68.84
N PRO A 849 -1.74 -38.61 69.13
CA PRO A 849 -2.00 -37.24 68.59
C PRO A 849 -0.91 -36.20 68.89
N VAL A 850 -0.21 -36.36 70.06
CA VAL A 850 0.89 -35.45 70.43
C VAL A 850 2.14 -35.72 69.59
N GLU A 851 2.47 -36.99 69.36
CA GLU A 851 3.62 -37.38 68.50
C GLU A 851 3.39 -37.01 67.05
N ALA A 852 2.14 -37.09 66.55
CA ALA A 852 1.81 -36.65 65.20
C ALA A 852 1.99 -35.14 65.04
N LEU A 853 1.62 -34.34 66.03
CA LEU A 853 1.83 -32.89 66.07
C LEU A 853 3.31 -32.54 66.13
N MET A 854 4.13 -33.29 66.92
CA MET A 854 5.58 -33.09 67.02
C MET A 854 6.25 -33.41 65.67
N LYS A 855 5.91 -34.52 65.03
CA LYS A 855 6.41 -34.87 63.69
C LYS A 855 6.05 -33.84 62.61
N LEU A 856 4.82 -33.37 62.60
CA LEU A 856 4.39 -32.28 61.70
C LEU A 856 5.15 -30.98 61.98
N ASN A 857 5.43 -30.66 63.24
CA ASN A 857 6.25 -29.46 63.54
C ASN A 857 7.70 -29.62 63.13
N ASP A 858 8.29 -30.84 63.24
CA ASP A 858 9.65 -31.11 62.74
C ASP A 858 9.76 -30.95 61.20
N ILE A 859 8.79 -31.46 60.44
CA ILE A 859 8.68 -31.30 59.00
C ILE A 859 8.50 -29.83 58.63
N LYS A 860 7.66 -29.08 59.35
CA LYS A 860 7.50 -27.63 59.17
C LYS A 860 8.78 -26.86 59.47
N ASN A 861 9.56 -27.24 60.46
CA ASN A 861 10.83 -26.60 60.82
C ASN A 861 11.90 -26.83 59.76
N LEU A 862 11.87 -27.94 59.04
CA LEU A 862 12.74 -28.20 57.90
C LEU A 862 12.47 -27.20 56.75
N LEU A 863 11.20 -26.88 56.49
CA LEU A 863 10.81 -25.88 55.50
C LEU A 863 11.16 -24.43 55.89
N THR A 864 11.21 -24.14 57.22
CA THR A 864 11.42 -22.76 57.71
C THR A 864 12.90 -22.42 57.96
N LYS A 865 13.81 -23.39 58.02
CA LYS A 865 15.26 -23.18 58.25
C LYS A 865 16.01 -22.51 57.07
N LYS A 866 15.38 -22.23 55.96
CA LYS A 866 15.97 -21.57 54.77
C LYS A 866 15.68 -20.06 54.66
N LYS A 867 15.26 -19.39 55.77
CA LYS A 867 15.11 -17.95 55.86
C LYS A 867 16.09 -17.34 56.87
N LYS A 868 17.40 -17.56 56.64
CA LYS A 868 18.47 -16.71 57.18
C LYS A 868 19.61 -16.63 56.22
#